data_ab98a559cacddb75f871ef8e75337adf
#
_entry.id   ab98a559cacddb75f871ef8e75337adf
#
_cell.length_a   1.000
_cell.length_b   1.000
_cell.length_c   1.000
_cell.angle_alpha   90.00
_cell.angle_beta   90.00
_cell.angle_gamma   90.00
#
_symmetry.space_group_name_H-M   'P 1'
#
loop_
_entity.id
_entity.type
_entity.pdbx_description
1 polymer ?
#
loop_
_entity_poly.entity_id
_entity_poly.type
_entity_poly.pdbx_seq_one_letter_code
_entity_poly.pdbx_strand_id
1 'polypeptide(L)'
;MNNQQKLLNCFLSLILILSSLGFASFAGVAEQNENITTVFKPTSSIISATRPTAITVSDANPFYALLATPLAVHYDTGGQQNVIPLYVKNFTDPSSAVLRTEGELGILTDLVIGNVFSPKDASLFVAETFWETSPTVMIIKQDQQGYNMGVPAAPIASYLNIPILITSSFDTEIKNVLTDLKTNKIYVCGDLSIDPSFNISVTPLSKIDDVHQELIMVHEHVFNQPIEYLTIANPLDVTKPTVLDSTDYSYSGIVGSTAFLPSQLIGMITKGNAATHPFTIPSDYKYAQVSITIENKNSEYTSELGDEIIFLVKSPEGINYLYDGTMGGIPVRNNQGDIIQDQIHFETTIYNKPGEYQVQLFGKWFGAQSGRYDLDITVEKLDTPIVPLMDKLSMIAPYLTAYHQGIILAKPEYAFAADDDVLHNGAQCPGITQPGSNPNLIEPSNEHTLQIHEEVNQLLATLADIPVSSLKQLRNHYKNNPINIAITADPTMIPMYYYKNPDGMPDNNAAYMSGFALPSDFIYADIDPKPDDIENNTYSYWPYQENIIGRVTGYDVQDASALIARTVFYDTLLQRYGDWKNNALVSTGCGLEFQNLPVLTRLSHLIYGGRGEPTKFPTGESTFINLRLQDTLETGFMNVKGTFLAASQREGFSKEDINLIEQTGLLNRILFPSNLVSFLSSDTKVTGATDHLNSNLIFTFAHGSFNLFEHGDILVDARGIPLISPLARIYPPLGSGLNAKGAFDIRSVNGMEYGPSVMFVVSCITGRTDGLEPENTISQTFLHAGINAYVGATRVTADPGYLDPRPLPGGWGIGTLGLLKATFNYLVKNEYPDFHFGAVLGEDFIVNLIRDDSTTGRALRDAKNQYLPKDANSTFYWTPPLMSSAIPDFFDPSTQNQEPQPQIFEETRALAKKYVAVHEFTLYGDPAFNPYQPRN
;
A
#
# COMPACT_ATOMS: atom_id res chain seq x y z
N MET A 1 -12.98 -54.11 33.14
CA MET A 1 -12.78 -53.25 32.00
C MET A 1 -13.66 -52.02 32.17
N ASN A 2 -13.07 -50.88 32.32
CA ASN A 2 -13.70 -49.65 32.72
C ASN A 2 -14.49 -49.00 31.56
N ASN A 3 -15.63 -48.38 31.86
CA ASN A 3 -16.55 -47.77 30.86
C ASN A 3 -15.85 -46.80 29.90
N GLN A 4 -14.74 -46.26 30.28
CA GLN A 4 -13.94 -45.37 29.40
C GLN A 4 -13.26 -46.14 28.23
N GLN A 5 -12.87 -47.41 28.43
CA GLN A 5 -12.26 -48.23 27.39
C GLN A 5 -13.33 -48.74 26.38
N LYS A 6 -14.58 -48.85 26.81
CA LYS A 6 -15.69 -49.17 25.88
C LYS A 6 -16.08 -47.98 25.04
N LEU A 7 -16.03 -46.77 25.58
CA LEU A 7 -16.26 -45.53 24.83
C LEU A 7 -15.17 -45.25 23.80
N LEU A 8 -13.91 -45.49 24.17
CA LEU A 8 -12.76 -45.29 23.27
C LEU A 8 -12.78 -46.29 22.11
N ASN A 9 -13.15 -47.55 22.37
CA ASN A 9 -13.26 -48.56 21.31
C ASN A 9 -14.48 -48.32 20.41
N CYS A 10 -15.58 -47.74 20.92
CA CYS A 10 -16.68 -47.30 20.08
C CYS A 10 -16.32 -46.10 19.22
N PHE A 11 -15.52 -45.16 19.76
CA PHE A 11 -15.07 -43.98 19.02
C PHE A 11 -14.08 -44.37 17.90
N LEU A 12 -13.14 -45.24 18.17
CA LEU A 12 -12.20 -45.80 17.18
C LEU A 12 -12.91 -46.64 16.10
N SER A 13 -13.94 -47.38 16.46
CA SER A 13 -14.73 -48.14 15.49
C SER A 13 -15.61 -47.22 14.60
N LEU A 14 -16.07 -46.10 15.14
CA LEU A 14 -16.86 -45.10 14.39
C LEU A 14 -15.96 -44.34 13.39
N ILE A 15 -14.73 -44.02 13.78
CA ILE A 15 -13.73 -43.38 12.89
C ILE A 15 -13.33 -44.35 11.76
N LEU A 16 -13.17 -45.63 12.03
CA LEU A 16 -12.88 -46.65 11.00
C LEU A 16 -14.05 -46.90 10.06
N ILE A 17 -15.29 -46.75 10.53
CA ILE A 17 -16.49 -46.90 9.69
C ILE A 17 -16.71 -45.62 8.84
N LEU A 18 -16.43 -44.45 9.37
CA LEU A 18 -16.51 -43.17 8.62
C LEU A 18 -15.39 -43.04 7.58
N SER A 19 -14.18 -43.58 7.86
CA SER A 19 -13.11 -43.59 6.87
C SER A 19 -13.34 -44.66 5.77
N SER A 20 -14.10 -45.74 6.01
CA SER A 20 -14.44 -46.74 4.98
C SER A 20 -15.66 -46.34 4.12
N LEU A 21 -16.51 -45.43 4.56
CA LEU A 21 -17.64 -44.93 3.78
C LEU A 21 -17.27 -43.74 2.86
N GLY A 22 -16.15 -43.05 3.16
CA GLY A 22 -15.62 -41.96 2.30
C GLY A 22 -14.87 -42.48 1.06
N PHE A 23 -14.40 -43.72 1.07
CA PHE A 23 -13.65 -44.29 -0.06
C PHE A 23 -14.49 -45.02 -1.12
N ALA A 24 -15.78 -45.22 -0.87
CA ALA A 24 -16.62 -46.01 -1.79
C ALA A 24 -17.26 -45.20 -2.93
N SER A 25 -17.23 -43.86 -2.87
CA SER A 25 -17.78 -43.00 -3.93
C SER A 25 -16.77 -42.55 -4.98
N PHE A 26 -15.49 -42.76 -4.73
CA PHE A 26 -14.40 -42.36 -5.67
C PHE A 26 -13.88 -43.50 -6.56
N ALA A 27 -14.27 -44.72 -6.30
CA ALA A 27 -13.83 -45.88 -7.12
C ALA A 27 -14.52 -46.01 -8.49
N GLY A 28 -15.57 -45.23 -8.75
CA GLY A 28 -16.28 -45.24 -10.02
C GLY A 28 -15.78 -44.28 -11.09
N VAL A 29 -14.90 -43.34 -10.72
CA VAL A 29 -14.34 -42.34 -11.64
C VAL A 29 -12.91 -42.69 -12.08
N ALA A 30 -12.27 -43.63 -11.38
CA ALA A 30 -10.86 -43.93 -11.63
C ALA A 30 -10.61 -44.77 -12.89
N GLU A 31 -11.61 -45.45 -13.45
CA GLU A 31 -11.42 -46.29 -14.64
C GLU A 31 -11.46 -45.54 -15.99
N GLN A 32 -11.92 -44.27 -16.01
CA GLN A 32 -11.84 -43.43 -17.21
C GLN A 32 -10.60 -42.52 -17.28
N ASN A 33 -9.81 -42.47 -16.21
CA ASN A 33 -8.74 -41.49 -16.09
C ASN A 33 -7.31 -42.01 -16.34
N GLU A 34 -7.11 -43.29 -16.65
CA GLU A 34 -5.75 -43.79 -16.92
C GLU A 34 -5.09 -43.17 -18.16
N ASN A 35 -5.86 -42.62 -19.09
CA ASN A 35 -5.32 -41.95 -20.27
C ASN A 35 -5.10 -40.43 -20.05
N ILE A 36 -5.70 -39.85 -19.01
CA ILE A 36 -5.60 -38.42 -18.72
C ILE A 36 -4.45 -38.14 -17.75
N THR A 37 -4.18 -39.07 -16.82
CA THR A 37 -3.11 -38.93 -15.81
C THR A 37 -1.71 -38.85 -16.38
N THR A 38 -1.49 -39.34 -17.59
CA THR A 38 -0.17 -39.20 -18.26
C THR A 38 0.05 -37.82 -18.90
N VAL A 39 -1.00 -37.01 -19.10
CA VAL A 39 -0.93 -35.73 -19.78
C VAL A 39 -0.66 -34.58 -18.80
N PHE A 40 -1.08 -34.74 -17.54
CA PHE A 40 -1.02 -33.67 -16.53
C PHE A 40 0.10 -33.83 -15.52
N LYS A 41 0.80 -34.97 -15.47
CA LYS A 41 2.03 -35.01 -14.69
C LYS A 41 3.07 -34.11 -15.32
N PRO A 42 3.84 -33.33 -14.52
CA PRO A 42 5.01 -32.63 -15.03
C PRO A 42 5.81 -33.67 -15.81
N THR A 43 5.74 -33.60 -17.12
CA THR A 43 6.51 -34.50 -17.93
C THR A 43 7.95 -34.13 -17.71
N SER A 44 8.78 -35.04 -17.23
CA SER A 44 10.21 -34.78 -17.06
C SER A 44 10.77 -34.37 -18.41
N SER A 45 10.72 -33.06 -18.68
CA SER A 45 11.44 -32.50 -19.81
C SER A 45 12.90 -32.64 -19.46
N ILE A 46 13.63 -33.35 -20.28
CA ILE A 46 15.07 -33.48 -20.14
C ILE A 46 15.63 -32.08 -20.43
N ILE A 47 16.24 -31.49 -19.43
CA ILE A 47 16.80 -30.15 -19.53
C ILE A 47 18.12 -30.26 -20.29
N SER A 48 18.23 -29.56 -21.42
CA SER A 48 19.40 -29.57 -22.30
C SER A 48 20.59 -28.77 -21.73
N ALA A 49 20.30 -27.78 -20.87
CA ALA A 49 21.29 -26.90 -20.26
C ALA A 49 21.03 -26.74 -18.75
N THR A 50 22.05 -26.30 -18.02
CA THR A 50 21.88 -25.86 -16.63
C THR A 50 20.91 -24.67 -16.61
N ARG A 51 19.87 -24.78 -15.78
CA ARG A 51 18.93 -23.67 -15.61
C ARG A 51 19.64 -22.46 -15.04
N PRO A 52 19.18 -21.23 -15.38
CA PRO A 52 19.77 -20.02 -14.85
C PRO A 52 19.59 -19.93 -13.31
N THR A 53 20.43 -19.14 -12.67
CA THR A 53 20.35 -18.89 -11.23
C THR A 53 19.49 -17.69 -10.89
N ALA A 54 19.32 -16.77 -11.84
CA ALA A 54 18.35 -15.68 -11.82
C ALA A 54 18.05 -15.20 -13.23
N ILE A 55 16.88 -14.64 -13.45
CA ILE A 55 16.43 -14.13 -14.76
C ILE A 55 16.11 -12.64 -14.61
N THR A 56 16.60 -11.85 -15.56
CA THR A 56 16.16 -10.45 -15.72
C THR A 56 15.50 -10.29 -17.09
N VAL A 57 14.29 -9.76 -17.10
CA VAL A 57 13.54 -9.46 -18.32
C VAL A 57 13.35 -7.96 -18.50
N SER A 58 13.28 -7.51 -19.76
CA SER A 58 12.97 -6.12 -20.07
C SER A 58 11.50 -5.80 -19.80
N ASP A 59 11.23 -4.62 -19.27
CA ASP A 59 9.88 -4.05 -19.15
C ASP A 59 9.33 -3.53 -20.50
N ALA A 60 10.18 -3.43 -21.52
CA ALA A 60 9.83 -2.89 -22.84
C ALA A 60 8.73 -3.69 -23.56
N ASN A 61 8.55 -4.97 -23.19
CA ASN A 61 7.49 -5.79 -23.75
C ASN A 61 6.97 -6.80 -22.71
N PRO A 62 5.65 -6.85 -22.46
CA PRO A 62 5.09 -7.64 -21.37
C PRO A 62 5.21 -9.15 -21.57
N PHE A 63 5.37 -9.63 -22.79
CA PHE A 63 5.53 -11.05 -23.07
C PHE A 63 6.85 -11.65 -22.56
N TYR A 64 7.86 -10.82 -22.27
CA TYR A 64 9.13 -11.34 -21.74
C TYR A 64 8.99 -11.98 -20.36
N ALA A 65 8.18 -11.39 -19.48
CA ALA A 65 7.92 -11.97 -18.16
C ALA A 65 7.09 -13.25 -18.26
N LEU A 66 6.11 -13.30 -19.18
CA LEU A 66 5.30 -14.50 -19.39
C LEU A 66 6.16 -15.70 -19.81
N LEU A 67 7.00 -15.53 -20.83
CA LEU A 67 7.84 -16.64 -21.33
C LEU A 67 8.91 -17.08 -20.31
N ALA A 68 9.35 -16.18 -19.43
CA ALA A 68 10.32 -16.46 -18.37
C ALA A 68 9.71 -17.17 -17.15
N THR A 69 8.41 -17.02 -16.92
CA THR A 69 7.71 -17.52 -15.74
C THR A 69 7.94 -19.03 -15.50
N PRO A 70 7.71 -19.95 -16.46
CA PRO A 70 7.90 -21.39 -16.22
C PRO A 70 9.37 -21.79 -16.08
N LEU A 71 10.30 -20.94 -16.49
CA LEU A 71 11.72 -21.16 -16.22
C LEU A 71 12.11 -20.69 -14.82
N ALA A 72 11.50 -19.60 -14.36
CA ALA A 72 11.77 -19.02 -13.04
C ALA A 72 11.07 -19.77 -11.89
N VAL A 73 9.82 -20.26 -12.14
CA VAL A 73 9.08 -21.12 -11.19
C VAL A 73 8.54 -22.32 -11.93
N HIS A 74 8.93 -23.50 -11.50
CA HIS A 74 8.42 -24.76 -12.06
C HIS A 74 8.43 -25.88 -11.00
N TYR A 75 7.70 -26.92 -11.32
CA TYR A 75 7.53 -28.10 -10.46
C TYR A 75 8.08 -29.34 -11.16
N ASP A 76 8.80 -30.17 -10.41
CA ASP A 76 9.27 -31.45 -10.92
C ASP A 76 8.16 -32.52 -10.87
N THR A 77 8.46 -33.71 -11.36
CA THR A 77 7.52 -34.85 -11.38
C THR A 77 7.07 -35.29 -9.99
N GLY A 78 7.78 -34.90 -8.96
CA GLY A 78 7.46 -35.15 -7.55
C GLY A 78 6.64 -34.05 -6.90
N GLY A 79 6.35 -32.94 -7.65
CA GLY A 79 5.70 -31.76 -7.12
C GLY A 79 6.63 -30.84 -6.33
N GLN A 80 7.96 -31.08 -6.35
CA GLN A 80 8.93 -30.22 -5.70
C GLN A 80 9.07 -28.93 -6.50
N GLN A 81 8.93 -27.80 -5.82
CA GLN A 81 9.10 -26.48 -6.37
C GLN A 81 10.59 -26.16 -6.61
N ASN A 82 10.85 -25.59 -7.77
CA ASN A 82 12.12 -24.95 -8.11
C ASN A 82 11.84 -23.50 -8.43
N VAL A 83 12.46 -22.60 -7.69
CA VAL A 83 12.25 -21.15 -7.83
C VAL A 83 13.58 -20.42 -7.89
N ILE A 84 13.67 -19.46 -8.79
CA ILE A 84 14.80 -18.53 -8.91
C ILE A 84 14.24 -17.11 -9.04
N PRO A 85 15.02 -16.05 -8.72
CA PRO A 85 14.58 -14.68 -8.88
C PRO A 85 14.23 -14.35 -10.33
N LEU A 86 13.08 -13.67 -10.52
CA LEU A 86 12.67 -13.07 -11.77
C LEU A 86 12.55 -11.56 -11.57
N TYR A 87 13.44 -10.81 -12.20
CA TYR A 87 13.43 -9.35 -12.16
C TYR A 87 12.88 -8.80 -13.46
N VAL A 88 12.03 -7.77 -13.34
CA VAL A 88 11.64 -6.93 -14.48
C VAL A 88 12.44 -5.65 -14.39
N LYS A 89 13.05 -5.23 -15.49
CA LYS A 89 13.96 -4.09 -15.50
C LYS A 89 13.80 -3.23 -16.74
N ASN A 90 13.76 -1.92 -16.55
CA ASN A 90 14.03 -0.98 -17.61
C ASN A 90 15.55 -0.87 -17.81
N PHE A 91 16.06 -1.34 -18.94
CA PHE A 91 17.52 -1.35 -19.16
C PHE A 91 18.14 0.03 -19.40
N THR A 92 17.32 1.04 -19.68
CA THR A 92 17.77 2.42 -19.86
C THR A 92 17.69 3.22 -18.56
N ASP A 93 16.73 2.89 -17.70
CA ASP A 93 16.49 3.55 -16.43
C ASP A 93 16.06 2.52 -15.36
N PRO A 94 17.00 1.74 -14.85
CA PRO A 94 16.69 0.68 -13.90
C PRO A 94 16.35 1.24 -12.51
N SER A 95 15.25 0.76 -11.93
CA SER A 95 14.85 1.10 -10.56
C SER A 95 15.95 0.75 -9.55
N SER A 96 16.20 1.67 -8.61
CA SER A 96 17.14 1.44 -7.52
C SER A 96 16.71 0.27 -6.62
N ALA A 97 15.40 0.00 -6.50
CA ALA A 97 14.89 -1.13 -5.75
C ALA A 97 15.32 -2.48 -6.35
N VAL A 98 15.26 -2.61 -7.68
CA VAL A 98 15.73 -3.83 -8.37
C VAL A 98 17.24 -3.98 -8.21
N LEU A 99 18.01 -2.92 -8.49
CA LEU A 99 19.47 -2.97 -8.40
C LEU A 99 19.95 -3.35 -6.99
N ARG A 100 19.30 -2.80 -5.97
CA ARG A 100 19.59 -3.12 -4.58
C ARG A 100 19.25 -4.57 -4.27
N THR A 101 18.06 -5.06 -4.65
CA THR A 101 17.62 -6.43 -4.38
C THR A 101 18.51 -7.46 -5.07
N GLU A 102 18.95 -7.23 -6.32
CA GLU A 102 19.96 -8.05 -7.00
C GLU A 102 21.26 -8.09 -6.19
N GLY A 103 21.72 -6.94 -5.72
CA GLY A 103 22.94 -6.83 -4.90
C GLY A 103 22.81 -7.53 -3.54
N GLU A 104 21.68 -7.38 -2.88
CA GLU A 104 21.40 -7.99 -1.57
C GLU A 104 21.25 -9.50 -1.63
N LEU A 105 20.53 -10.03 -2.61
CA LEU A 105 20.43 -11.46 -2.82
C LEU A 105 21.77 -12.07 -3.23
N GLY A 106 22.61 -11.30 -3.95
CA GLY A 106 23.95 -11.73 -4.40
C GLY A 106 23.91 -12.91 -5.37
N ILE A 107 22.74 -13.16 -5.96
CA ILE A 107 22.55 -14.14 -7.01
C ILE A 107 22.77 -13.42 -8.32
N LEU A 108 23.79 -13.81 -9.06
CA LEU A 108 24.07 -13.18 -10.36
C LEU A 108 23.04 -13.59 -11.37
N THR A 109 22.45 -12.62 -12.05
CA THR A 109 21.62 -12.86 -13.23
C THR A 109 22.50 -13.42 -14.33
N ASP A 110 22.19 -14.63 -14.79
CA ASP A 110 22.89 -15.32 -15.84
C ASP A 110 22.03 -15.50 -17.10
N LEU A 111 20.75 -15.07 -17.06
CA LEU A 111 19.88 -15.00 -18.23
C LEU A 111 19.19 -13.62 -18.31
N VAL A 112 19.45 -12.90 -19.40
CA VAL A 112 18.84 -11.61 -19.70
C VAL A 112 17.98 -11.74 -20.95
N ILE A 113 16.69 -11.39 -20.84
CA ILE A 113 15.71 -11.50 -21.91
C ILE A 113 15.19 -10.12 -22.31
N GLY A 114 15.06 -9.86 -23.61
CA GLY A 114 14.50 -8.61 -24.12
C GLY A 114 15.52 -7.52 -24.41
N ASN A 115 16.81 -7.83 -24.32
CA ASN A 115 17.87 -6.88 -24.68
C ASN A 115 18.14 -6.87 -26.20
N VAL A 116 18.05 -8.03 -26.84
CA VAL A 116 18.40 -8.20 -28.26
C VAL A 116 17.30 -8.86 -29.08
N PHE A 117 16.59 -9.81 -28.48
CA PHE A 117 15.60 -10.62 -29.18
C PHE A 117 14.20 -10.03 -29.07
N SER A 118 13.40 -10.20 -30.14
CA SER A 118 11.95 -10.00 -30.07
C SER A 118 11.32 -11.02 -29.12
N PRO A 119 10.09 -10.81 -28.60
CA PRO A 119 9.42 -11.80 -27.76
C PRO A 119 9.33 -13.19 -28.40
N LYS A 120 9.09 -13.25 -29.72
CA LYS A 120 9.09 -14.50 -30.48
C LYS A 120 10.45 -15.17 -30.43
N ASP A 121 11.50 -14.47 -30.86
CA ASP A 121 12.85 -15.06 -30.94
C ASP A 121 13.37 -15.46 -29.56
N ALA A 122 13.07 -14.65 -28.53
CA ALA A 122 13.40 -14.96 -27.14
C ALA A 122 12.70 -16.24 -26.67
N SER A 123 11.42 -16.41 -27.00
CA SER A 123 10.65 -17.60 -26.61
C SER A 123 11.17 -18.89 -27.29
N LEU A 124 11.52 -18.79 -28.57
CA LEU A 124 12.15 -19.89 -29.30
C LEU A 124 13.51 -20.26 -28.69
N PHE A 125 14.36 -19.26 -28.49
CA PHE A 125 15.66 -19.44 -27.82
C PHE A 125 15.56 -20.10 -26.45
N VAL A 126 14.66 -19.63 -25.60
CA VAL A 126 14.44 -20.18 -24.26
C VAL A 126 13.95 -21.63 -24.36
N ALA A 127 12.97 -21.90 -25.21
CA ALA A 127 12.43 -23.25 -25.39
C ALA A 127 13.48 -24.24 -25.86
N GLU A 128 14.25 -23.90 -26.91
CA GLU A 128 15.29 -24.76 -27.46
C GLU A 128 16.51 -24.92 -26.55
N THR A 129 16.81 -23.91 -25.72
CA THR A 129 17.97 -23.95 -24.82
C THR A 129 17.69 -24.79 -23.60
N PHE A 130 16.52 -24.66 -22.98
CA PHE A 130 16.24 -25.22 -21.67
C PHE A 130 15.36 -26.48 -21.66
N TRP A 131 14.76 -26.84 -22.76
CA TRP A 131 14.00 -28.11 -22.90
C TRP A 131 14.52 -28.96 -24.05
N GLU A 132 14.95 -30.19 -23.77
CA GLU A 132 15.28 -31.16 -24.83
C GLU A 132 14.00 -31.77 -25.41
N THR A 133 13.00 -31.98 -24.60
CA THR A 133 11.69 -32.48 -25.00
C THR A 133 10.60 -31.83 -24.19
N SER A 134 9.48 -31.52 -24.82
CA SER A 134 8.28 -31.06 -24.12
C SER A 134 7.05 -31.54 -24.84
N PRO A 135 6.42 -32.64 -24.40
CA PRO A 135 5.22 -33.19 -25.03
C PRO A 135 4.06 -32.22 -25.11
N THR A 136 4.05 -31.23 -24.25
CA THR A 136 3.07 -30.12 -24.22
C THR A 136 3.80 -28.78 -24.26
N VAL A 137 3.28 -27.83 -25.03
CA VAL A 137 3.81 -26.45 -25.12
C VAL A 137 2.65 -25.46 -25.02
N MET A 138 2.87 -24.33 -24.42
CA MET A 138 1.91 -23.22 -24.42
C MET A 138 2.31 -22.22 -25.52
N ILE A 139 1.35 -21.81 -26.34
CA ILE A 139 1.55 -20.79 -27.37
C ILE A 139 0.65 -19.61 -27.04
N ILE A 140 1.24 -18.44 -26.92
CA ILE A 140 0.53 -17.19 -26.67
C ILE A 140 0.63 -16.32 -27.93
N LYS A 141 -0.52 -15.89 -28.44
CA LYS A 141 -0.54 -14.96 -29.57
C LYS A 141 0.04 -13.61 -29.14
N GLN A 142 0.92 -13.07 -29.95
CA GLN A 142 1.59 -11.78 -29.68
C GLN A 142 0.67 -10.60 -30.05
N ASP A 143 -0.43 -10.46 -29.31
CA ASP A 143 -1.33 -9.32 -29.35
C ASP A 143 -2.01 -9.14 -27.98
N GLN A 144 -2.80 -8.08 -27.80
CA GLN A 144 -3.45 -7.79 -26.53
C GLN A 144 -4.38 -8.94 -26.06
N GLN A 145 -5.11 -9.58 -26.96
CA GLN A 145 -5.98 -10.70 -26.61
C GLN A 145 -5.15 -11.91 -26.11
N GLY A 146 -4.04 -12.20 -26.79
CA GLY A 146 -3.12 -13.25 -26.36
C GLY A 146 -2.50 -12.93 -25.01
N TYR A 147 -2.14 -11.67 -24.74
CA TYR A 147 -1.65 -11.24 -23.43
C TYR A 147 -2.71 -11.39 -22.34
N ASN A 148 -3.95 -10.94 -22.60
CA ASN A 148 -5.07 -11.04 -21.67
C ASN A 148 -5.33 -12.49 -21.23
N MET A 149 -5.17 -13.45 -22.14
CA MET A 149 -5.32 -14.89 -21.82
C MET A 149 -4.02 -15.50 -21.29
N GLY A 150 -2.87 -14.97 -21.70
CA GLY A 150 -1.55 -15.46 -21.31
C GLY A 150 -1.24 -15.21 -19.84
N VAL A 151 -1.64 -14.05 -19.29
CA VAL A 151 -1.44 -13.74 -17.85
C VAL A 151 -2.08 -14.79 -16.96
N PRO A 152 -3.39 -15.10 -17.04
CA PRO A 152 -3.99 -16.13 -16.18
C PRO A 152 -3.57 -17.55 -16.52
N ALA A 153 -3.11 -17.82 -17.77
CA ALA A 153 -2.73 -19.16 -18.21
C ALA A 153 -1.27 -19.54 -17.88
N ALA A 154 -0.36 -18.56 -17.75
CA ALA A 154 1.06 -18.85 -17.58
C ALA A 154 1.39 -19.74 -16.34
N PRO A 155 0.67 -19.70 -15.21
CA PRO A 155 0.89 -20.65 -14.12
C PRO A 155 0.71 -22.12 -14.55
N ILE A 156 -0.15 -22.42 -15.53
CA ILE A 156 -0.30 -23.78 -16.07
C ILE A 156 1.04 -24.26 -16.64
N ALA A 157 1.77 -23.39 -17.34
CA ALA A 157 3.08 -23.75 -17.89
C ALA A 157 4.10 -24.03 -16.78
N SER A 158 4.06 -23.29 -15.69
CA SER A 158 4.90 -23.54 -14.51
C SER A 158 4.57 -24.87 -13.84
N TYR A 159 3.28 -25.17 -13.65
CA TYR A 159 2.85 -26.40 -12.98
C TYR A 159 3.18 -27.66 -13.80
N LEU A 160 3.10 -27.55 -15.11
CA LEU A 160 3.45 -28.65 -16.03
C LEU A 160 4.92 -28.67 -16.42
N ASN A 161 5.71 -27.65 -16.04
CA ASN A 161 7.10 -27.48 -16.46
C ASN A 161 7.27 -27.51 -17.99
N ILE A 162 6.48 -26.70 -18.70
CA ILE A 162 6.48 -26.62 -20.17
C ILE A 162 6.88 -25.23 -20.64
N PRO A 163 7.51 -25.09 -21.83
CA PRO A 163 7.86 -23.79 -22.36
C PRO A 163 6.64 -23.01 -22.85
N ILE A 164 6.77 -21.67 -22.85
CA ILE A 164 5.84 -20.74 -23.48
C ILE A 164 6.47 -20.19 -24.76
N LEU A 165 5.78 -20.31 -25.90
CA LEU A 165 6.15 -19.70 -27.17
C LEU A 165 5.26 -18.49 -27.43
N ILE A 166 5.87 -17.41 -27.89
CA ILE A 166 5.18 -16.16 -28.27
C ILE A 166 5.22 -16.00 -29.77
N THR A 167 4.07 -15.81 -30.41
CA THR A 167 4.05 -15.64 -31.88
C THR A 167 2.80 -14.92 -32.38
N SER A 168 2.91 -14.16 -33.44
CA SER A 168 1.76 -13.58 -34.15
C SER A 168 1.09 -14.54 -35.14
N SER A 169 1.79 -15.63 -35.56
CA SER A 169 1.29 -16.61 -36.54
C SER A 169 1.92 -17.98 -36.31
N PHE A 170 1.18 -19.05 -36.67
CA PHE A 170 1.67 -20.42 -36.61
C PHE A 170 2.52 -20.75 -37.84
N ASP A 171 3.75 -20.26 -37.85
CA ASP A 171 4.67 -20.34 -38.98
C ASP A 171 5.62 -21.56 -38.94
N THR A 172 6.59 -21.58 -39.84
CA THR A 172 7.56 -22.69 -39.98
C THR A 172 8.52 -22.78 -38.79
N GLU A 173 8.90 -21.66 -38.19
CA GLU A 173 9.82 -21.65 -37.04
C GLU A 173 9.16 -22.27 -35.81
N ILE A 174 7.91 -21.89 -35.52
CA ILE A 174 7.11 -22.52 -34.48
C ILE A 174 6.96 -24.03 -34.69
N LYS A 175 6.63 -24.45 -35.96
CA LYS A 175 6.49 -25.87 -36.29
C LYS A 175 7.78 -26.64 -36.07
N ASN A 176 8.92 -26.05 -36.38
CA ASN A 176 10.24 -26.67 -36.22
C ASN A 176 10.51 -26.89 -34.74
N VAL A 177 10.35 -25.86 -33.88
CA VAL A 177 10.56 -25.97 -32.41
C VAL A 177 9.62 -27.01 -31.80
N LEU A 178 8.33 -27.04 -32.18
CA LEU A 178 7.41 -28.06 -31.70
C LEU A 178 7.83 -29.49 -32.13
N THR A 179 8.39 -29.62 -33.32
CA THR A 179 8.90 -30.90 -33.83
C THR A 179 10.14 -31.34 -33.06
N ASP A 180 11.08 -30.43 -32.81
CA ASP A 180 12.34 -30.70 -32.12
C ASP A 180 12.07 -31.04 -30.63
N LEU A 181 11.12 -30.38 -30.01
CA LEU A 181 10.64 -30.67 -28.64
C LEU A 181 9.77 -31.96 -28.56
N LYS A 182 9.43 -32.57 -29.69
CA LYS A 182 8.53 -33.73 -29.76
C LYS A 182 7.14 -33.46 -29.19
N THR A 183 6.64 -32.30 -29.42
CA THR A 183 5.36 -31.84 -28.91
C THR A 183 4.20 -32.55 -29.61
N ASN A 184 3.22 -32.99 -28.82
CA ASN A 184 2.00 -33.65 -29.31
C ASN A 184 0.71 -32.94 -28.87
N LYS A 185 0.80 -32.03 -27.86
CA LYS A 185 -0.30 -31.18 -27.36
C LYS A 185 0.17 -29.73 -27.30
N ILE A 186 -0.72 -28.80 -27.62
CA ILE A 186 -0.49 -27.37 -27.38
C ILE A 186 -1.67 -26.74 -26.68
N TYR A 187 -1.37 -25.83 -25.74
CA TYR A 187 -2.31 -24.83 -25.24
C TYR A 187 -2.17 -23.58 -26.10
N VAL A 188 -3.28 -22.95 -26.46
CA VAL A 188 -3.27 -21.75 -27.30
C VAL A 188 -4.04 -20.63 -26.61
N CYS A 189 -3.32 -19.57 -26.22
CA CYS A 189 -3.88 -18.35 -25.66
C CYS A 189 -4.08 -17.31 -26.77
N GLY A 190 -5.31 -16.83 -26.92
CA GLY A 190 -5.70 -15.91 -27.98
C GLY A 190 -6.17 -16.62 -29.26
N ASP A 191 -6.59 -15.82 -30.25
CA ASP A 191 -7.12 -16.31 -31.52
C ASP A 191 -6.00 -16.55 -32.52
N LEU A 192 -5.38 -17.74 -32.44
CA LEU A 192 -4.30 -18.19 -33.32
C LEU A 192 -4.77 -19.35 -34.22
N SER A 193 -4.74 -19.14 -35.52
CA SER A 193 -5.08 -20.19 -36.47
C SER A 193 -3.96 -21.23 -36.58
N ILE A 194 -4.27 -22.46 -36.18
CA ILE A 194 -3.35 -23.61 -36.30
C ILE A 194 -3.59 -24.33 -37.61
N ASP A 195 -2.53 -24.67 -38.31
CA ASP A 195 -2.58 -25.42 -39.58
C ASP A 195 -3.10 -26.86 -39.32
N PRO A 196 -4.29 -27.22 -39.81
CA PRO A 196 -4.86 -28.55 -39.61
C PRO A 196 -3.99 -29.73 -40.14
N SER A 197 -3.05 -29.43 -41.04
CA SER A 197 -2.12 -30.46 -41.55
C SER A 197 -1.04 -30.83 -40.53
N PHE A 198 -0.83 -29.97 -39.52
CA PHE A 198 0.08 -30.27 -38.43
C PHE A 198 -0.65 -31.08 -37.36
N ASN A 199 -0.42 -32.38 -37.39
CA ASN A 199 -1.15 -33.34 -36.54
C ASN A 199 -0.76 -33.19 -35.05
N ILE A 200 -1.35 -32.22 -34.37
CA ILE A 200 -1.13 -31.91 -32.96
C ILE A 200 -2.47 -31.70 -32.26
N SER A 201 -2.55 -32.11 -30.99
CA SER A 201 -3.73 -31.84 -30.18
C SER A 201 -3.73 -30.39 -29.70
N VAL A 202 -4.84 -29.67 -29.87
CA VAL A 202 -4.98 -28.25 -29.50
C VAL A 202 -6.01 -28.10 -28.43
N THR A 203 -5.64 -27.45 -27.31
CA THR A 203 -6.55 -26.98 -26.27
C THR A 203 -6.59 -25.45 -26.35
N PRO A 204 -7.67 -24.87 -26.88
CA PRO A 204 -7.79 -23.41 -26.93
C PRO A 204 -8.11 -22.85 -25.55
N LEU A 205 -7.42 -21.80 -25.16
CA LEU A 205 -7.65 -20.99 -23.96
C LEU A 205 -8.07 -19.59 -24.41
N SER A 206 -9.31 -19.48 -24.87
CA SER A 206 -9.84 -18.26 -25.51
C SER A 206 -10.73 -17.41 -24.58
N LYS A 207 -11.14 -17.97 -23.45
CA LYS A 207 -11.92 -17.30 -22.41
C LYS A 207 -11.31 -17.60 -21.05
N ILE A 208 -11.55 -16.71 -20.12
CA ILE A 208 -11.03 -16.86 -18.75
C ILE A 208 -11.56 -18.14 -18.08
N ASP A 209 -12.80 -18.51 -18.35
CA ASP A 209 -13.40 -19.76 -17.79
C ASP A 209 -12.68 -21.01 -18.31
N ASP A 210 -12.26 -21.02 -19.58
CA ASP A 210 -11.49 -22.13 -20.16
C ASP A 210 -10.13 -22.26 -19.44
N VAL A 211 -9.49 -21.11 -19.17
CA VAL A 211 -8.22 -21.06 -18.43
C VAL A 211 -8.39 -21.56 -16.99
N HIS A 212 -9.42 -21.08 -16.28
CA HIS A 212 -9.68 -21.49 -14.91
C HIS A 212 -9.96 -22.98 -14.79
N GLN A 213 -10.80 -23.54 -15.68
CA GLN A 213 -11.12 -24.96 -15.68
C GLN A 213 -9.86 -25.81 -15.92
N GLU A 214 -9.04 -25.44 -16.91
CA GLU A 214 -7.81 -26.17 -17.21
C GLU A 214 -6.80 -26.03 -16.07
N LEU A 215 -6.64 -24.84 -15.48
CA LEU A 215 -5.73 -24.61 -14.37
C LEU A 215 -6.13 -25.43 -13.14
N ILE A 216 -7.42 -25.44 -12.78
CA ILE A 216 -7.94 -26.21 -11.63
C ILE A 216 -7.67 -27.70 -11.86
N MET A 217 -7.93 -28.24 -13.05
CA MET A 217 -7.64 -29.65 -13.37
C MET A 217 -6.14 -29.94 -13.27
N VAL A 218 -5.29 -29.09 -13.83
CA VAL A 218 -3.84 -29.25 -13.75
C VAL A 218 -3.37 -29.19 -12.31
N HIS A 219 -3.82 -28.22 -11.53
CA HIS A 219 -3.45 -28.05 -10.15
C HIS A 219 -3.84 -29.25 -9.29
N GLU A 220 -5.07 -29.75 -9.42
CA GLU A 220 -5.55 -30.95 -8.72
C GLU A 220 -4.66 -32.16 -9.03
N HIS A 221 -4.32 -32.35 -10.30
CA HIS A 221 -3.51 -33.50 -10.74
C HIS A 221 -2.05 -33.41 -10.30
N VAL A 222 -1.47 -32.20 -10.30
CA VAL A 222 -0.06 -31.99 -9.94
C VAL A 222 0.13 -32.01 -8.43
N PHE A 223 -0.72 -31.28 -7.69
CA PHE A 223 -0.51 -31.01 -6.26
C PHE A 223 -1.41 -31.84 -5.36
N ASN A 224 -2.60 -32.26 -5.83
CA ASN A 224 -3.60 -32.99 -5.03
C ASN A 224 -3.94 -32.27 -3.70
N GLN A 225 -4.04 -30.97 -3.74
CA GLN A 225 -4.37 -30.08 -2.60
C GLN A 225 -5.27 -28.93 -3.08
N PRO A 226 -6.01 -28.27 -2.19
CA PRO A 226 -6.82 -27.11 -2.57
C PRO A 226 -5.92 -25.94 -3.01
N ILE A 227 -6.48 -25.08 -3.86
CA ILE A 227 -5.88 -23.78 -4.21
C ILE A 227 -6.12 -22.82 -3.05
N GLU A 228 -5.06 -22.29 -2.46
CA GLU A 228 -5.09 -21.38 -1.30
C GLU A 228 -4.58 -19.97 -1.63
N TYR A 229 -4.36 -19.66 -2.91
CA TYR A 229 -3.88 -18.36 -3.35
C TYR A 229 -4.58 -17.92 -4.63
N LEU A 230 -5.11 -16.70 -4.61
CA LEU A 230 -5.75 -16.04 -5.75
C LEU A 230 -5.04 -14.73 -6.03
N THR A 231 -4.62 -14.51 -7.25
CA THR A 231 -4.13 -13.21 -7.71
C THR A 231 -5.20 -12.52 -8.55
N ILE A 232 -5.50 -11.26 -8.24
CA ILE A 232 -6.34 -10.40 -9.07
C ILE A 232 -5.43 -9.41 -9.79
N ALA A 233 -5.51 -9.36 -11.12
CA ALA A 233 -4.67 -8.52 -11.95
C ALA A 233 -5.46 -7.90 -13.09
N ASN A 234 -4.91 -6.86 -13.70
CA ASN A 234 -5.52 -6.26 -14.89
C ASN A 234 -4.50 -6.19 -16.04
N PRO A 235 -4.65 -6.99 -17.10
CA PRO A 235 -3.71 -6.99 -18.20
C PRO A 235 -3.78 -5.75 -19.12
N LEU A 236 -4.67 -4.79 -18.81
CA LEU A 236 -4.71 -3.50 -19.50
C LEU A 236 -3.57 -2.57 -19.04
N ASP A 237 -2.98 -2.81 -17.89
CA ASP A 237 -1.93 -1.98 -17.28
C ASP A 237 -0.63 -1.89 -18.11
N VAL A 238 -0.48 -2.75 -19.11
CA VAL A 238 0.64 -2.70 -20.08
C VAL A 238 0.36 -1.74 -21.26
N THR A 239 -0.85 -1.19 -21.33
CA THR A 239 -1.28 -0.33 -22.43
C THR A 239 -1.39 1.11 -21.93
N LYS A 240 -0.57 2.01 -22.48
CA LYS A 240 -0.69 3.43 -22.24
C LYS A 240 -1.71 4.05 -23.18
N PRO A 241 -2.48 5.06 -22.72
CA PRO A 241 -3.32 5.86 -23.61
C PRO A 241 -2.51 6.44 -24.78
N THR A 242 -3.18 6.60 -25.91
CA THR A 242 -2.57 7.25 -27.07
C THR A 242 -2.65 8.76 -26.90
N VAL A 243 -1.51 9.43 -26.94
CA VAL A 243 -1.45 10.90 -26.98
C VAL A 243 -1.81 11.37 -28.38
N LEU A 244 -2.92 12.08 -28.50
CA LEU A 244 -3.44 12.58 -29.78
C LEU A 244 -2.92 13.98 -30.11
N ASP A 245 -2.64 14.79 -29.08
CA ASP A 245 -2.10 16.14 -29.18
C ASP A 245 -1.45 16.52 -27.85
N SER A 246 -0.52 17.48 -27.85
CA SER A 246 0.21 17.93 -26.66
C SER A 246 0.53 19.40 -26.71
N THR A 247 0.48 20.06 -25.55
CA THR A 247 0.87 21.46 -25.39
C THR A 247 1.73 21.61 -24.14
N ASP A 248 2.90 22.25 -24.31
CA ASP A 248 3.85 22.46 -23.23
C ASP A 248 3.88 23.94 -22.79
N TYR A 249 4.04 24.13 -21.48
CA TYR A 249 4.25 25.42 -20.86
C TYR A 249 5.48 25.34 -19.94
N SER A 250 6.40 26.29 -20.07
CA SER A 250 7.59 26.36 -19.22
C SER A 250 7.69 27.73 -18.60
N TYR A 251 7.90 27.74 -17.29
CA TYR A 251 8.05 28.96 -16.50
C TYR A 251 9.26 28.84 -15.59
N SER A 252 9.86 29.97 -15.29
CA SER A 252 10.89 30.06 -14.26
C SER A 252 10.69 31.32 -13.43
N GLY A 253 11.08 31.27 -12.19
CA GLY A 253 10.84 32.41 -11.34
C GLY A 253 11.50 32.34 -9.98
N ILE A 254 11.08 33.27 -9.14
CA ILE A 254 11.50 33.39 -7.75
C ILE A 254 10.24 33.47 -6.91
N VAL A 255 10.17 32.65 -5.85
CA VAL A 255 9.09 32.72 -4.88
C VAL A 255 9.65 33.01 -3.49
N GLY A 256 8.97 33.89 -2.76
CA GLY A 256 9.36 34.29 -1.41
C GLY A 256 9.11 33.17 -0.40
N SER A 257 9.87 33.20 0.72
CA SER A 257 9.67 32.25 1.79
C SER A 257 8.40 32.56 2.61
N THR A 258 7.59 31.55 2.82
CA THR A 258 6.50 31.54 3.79
C THR A 258 6.87 30.85 5.09
N ALA A 259 8.08 30.26 5.17
CA ALA A 259 8.61 29.73 6.42
C ALA A 259 8.60 30.84 7.48
N PHE A 260 8.23 30.47 8.69
CA PHE A 260 8.11 31.40 9.84
C PHE A 260 6.94 32.41 9.76
N LEU A 261 6.13 32.40 8.70
CA LEU A 261 4.91 33.16 8.69
C LEU A 261 3.80 32.42 9.46
N PRO A 262 3.04 33.13 10.29
CA PRO A 262 1.84 32.55 10.87
C PRO A 262 0.93 31.99 9.79
N SER A 263 0.43 30.78 9.98
CA SER A 263 -0.42 30.10 8.98
C SER A 263 -1.67 30.94 8.61
N GLN A 264 -2.22 31.70 9.56
CA GLN A 264 -3.32 32.66 9.27
C GLN A 264 -2.88 33.85 8.41
N LEU A 265 -1.63 34.28 8.54
CA LEU A 265 -1.04 35.32 7.70
C LEU A 265 -0.63 34.75 6.33
N ILE A 266 -0.28 33.47 6.25
CA ILE A 266 0.03 32.80 4.98
C ILE A 266 -1.19 32.90 4.05
N GLY A 267 -2.38 32.53 4.51
CA GLY A 267 -3.60 32.64 3.71
C GLY A 267 -3.93 34.07 3.26
N MET A 268 -3.56 35.10 4.07
CA MET A 268 -3.80 36.51 3.71
C MET A 268 -2.71 37.10 2.81
N ILE A 269 -1.47 36.68 3.00
CA ILE A 269 -0.32 37.24 2.28
C ILE A 269 -0.10 36.50 0.95
N THR A 270 -0.41 35.22 0.89
CA THR A 270 -0.23 34.40 -0.32
C THR A 270 -1.18 34.78 -1.45
N LYS A 271 -2.31 35.41 -1.17
CA LYS A 271 -3.14 36.03 -2.24
C LYS A 271 -2.40 37.12 -3.04
N GLY A 272 -1.30 37.65 -2.51
CA GLY A 272 -0.48 38.68 -3.16
C GLY A 272 0.93 38.25 -3.55
N ASN A 273 1.47 37.16 -3.00
CA ASN A 273 2.87 36.75 -3.13
C ASN A 273 3.08 35.37 -3.74
N ALA A 274 2.02 34.65 -4.12
CA ALA A 274 2.14 33.42 -4.85
C ALA A 274 2.63 33.70 -6.27
N ALA A 275 3.64 32.94 -6.71
CA ALA A 275 3.92 32.88 -8.15
C ALA A 275 2.78 32.13 -8.83
N THR A 276 2.15 32.75 -9.80
CA THR A 276 0.98 32.19 -10.49
C THR A 276 1.26 32.05 -11.98
N HIS A 277 1.05 30.85 -12.51
CA HIS A 277 1.32 30.51 -13.91
C HIS A 277 0.09 29.90 -14.56
N PRO A 278 -0.40 30.50 -15.66
CA PRO A 278 -1.55 29.94 -16.37
C PRO A 278 -1.15 28.83 -17.32
N PHE A 279 -2.05 27.85 -17.50
CA PHE A 279 -2.05 26.92 -18.62
C PHE A 279 -3.47 26.70 -19.10
N THR A 280 -3.63 26.22 -20.31
CA THR A 280 -4.96 26.08 -20.93
C THR A 280 -5.20 24.65 -21.37
N ILE A 281 -6.36 24.09 -21.00
CA ILE A 281 -6.89 22.87 -21.59
C ILE A 281 -7.77 23.28 -22.78
N PRO A 282 -7.42 22.88 -24.03
CA PRO A 282 -8.18 23.20 -25.22
C PRO A 282 -9.60 22.60 -25.20
N SER A 283 -10.54 23.25 -25.91
CA SER A 283 -11.95 22.87 -25.89
C SER A 283 -12.28 21.53 -26.57
N ASP A 284 -11.36 21.00 -27.34
CA ASP A 284 -11.48 19.70 -28.02
C ASP A 284 -10.78 18.56 -27.28
N TYR A 285 -10.18 18.83 -26.12
CA TYR A 285 -9.60 17.81 -25.25
C TYR A 285 -10.68 17.23 -24.34
N LYS A 286 -11.21 16.06 -24.75
CA LYS A 286 -12.18 15.32 -23.92
C LYS A 286 -11.53 14.72 -22.70
N TYR A 287 -10.37 14.11 -22.88
CA TYR A 287 -9.53 13.60 -21.80
C TYR A 287 -8.19 14.35 -21.89
N ALA A 288 -7.93 15.15 -20.87
CA ALA A 288 -6.71 15.92 -20.77
C ALA A 288 -5.86 15.38 -19.62
N GLN A 289 -4.72 14.79 -19.92
CA GLN A 289 -3.70 14.53 -18.91
C GLN A 289 -2.90 15.80 -18.70
N VAL A 290 -2.79 16.21 -17.45
CA VAL A 290 -2.01 17.37 -17.02
C VAL A 290 -0.86 16.88 -16.17
N SER A 291 0.34 17.05 -16.67
CA SER A 291 1.59 16.73 -15.97
C SER A 291 2.26 18.02 -15.54
N ILE A 292 2.60 18.14 -14.27
CA ILE A 292 3.23 19.31 -13.67
C ILE A 292 4.53 18.89 -13.01
N THR A 293 5.63 19.46 -13.47
CA THR A 293 6.95 19.25 -12.86
C THR A 293 7.47 20.58 -12.34
N ILE A 294 7.81 20.60 -11.06
CA ILE A 294 8.38 21.77 -10.40
C ILE A 294 9.75 21.39 -9.88
N GLU A 295 10.77 22.10 -10.31
CA GLU A 295 12.13 21.90 -9.87
C GLU A 295 12.60 23.05 -8.97
N ASN A 296 13.11 22.73 -7.81
CA ASN A 296 13.77 23.66 -6.93
C ASN A 296 15.18 23.96 -7.47
N LYS A 297 15.40 25.20 -7.94
CA LYS A 297 16.69 25.68 -8.46
C LYS A 297 17.53 26.41 -7.43
N ASN A 298 17.22 26.29 -6.17
CA ASN A 298 18.02 26.92 -5.13
C ASN A 298 19.31 26.12 -4.95
N SER A 299 20.40 26.58 -5.57
CA SER A 299 21.68 25.89 -5.58
C SER A 299 22.34 25.82 -4.20
N GLU A 300 21.84 26.58 -3.25
CA GLU A 300 22.27 26.57 -1.85
C GLU A 300 21.30 25.75 -0.99
N TYR A 301 20.76 24.68 -1.53
CA TYR A 301 19.93 23.73 -0.79
C TYR A 301 20.78 23.01 0.26
N THR A 302 21.12 23.75 1.29
CA THR A 302 21.94 23.28 2.40
C THR A 302 21.18 23.18 3.70
N SER A 303 19.91 23.62 3.71
CA SER A 303 19.10 23.58 4.91
C SER A 303 18.66 22.15 5.22
N GLU A 304 19.12 21.66 6.34
CA GLU A 304 18.67 20.40 6.90
C GLU A 304 17.24 20.51 7.46
N LEU A 305 16.62 21.68 7.41
CA LEU A 305 15.23 21.91 7.86
C LEU A 305 14.19 21.60 6.78
N GLY A 306 14.64 21.22 5.56
CA GLY A 306 13.74 20.87 4.47
C GLY A 306 13.08 22.07 3.82
N ASP A 307 13.76 22.65 2.84
CA ASP A 307 13.13 23.62 1.96
C ASP A 307 12.05 22.92 1.12
N GLU A 308 10.89 23.54 0.98
CA GLU A 308 9.74 22.98 0.27
C GLU A 308 9.17 23.96 -0.72
N ILE A 309 8.70 23.48 -1.85
CA ILE A 309 7.78 24.18 -2.73
C ILE A 309 6.40 23.58 -2.56
N ILE A 310 5.44 24.43 -2.25
CA ILE A 310 4.03 24.08 -2.16
C ILE A 310 3.36 24.57 -3.42
N PHE A 311 2.54 23.76 -4.03
CA PHE A 311 1.77 24.19 -5.19
C PHE A 311 0.28 23.90 -5.05
N LEU A 312 -0.49 24.65 -5.81
CA LEU A 312 -1.93 24.57 -5.85
C LEU A 312 -2.37 24.75 -7.29
N VAL A 313 -3.22 23.89 -7.80
CA VAL A 313 -3.82 24.05 -9.12
C VAL A 313 -5.25 24.55 -8.98
N LYS A 314 -5.56 25.67 -9.62
CA LYS A 314 -6.90 26.22 -9.68
C LYS A 314 -7.55 25.98 -11.03
N SER A 315 -8.81 25.55 -10.98
CA SER A 315 -9.66 25.41 -12.16
C SER A 315 -10.05 26.76 -12.75
N PRO A 316 -10.63 26.81 -13.96
CA PRO A 316 -11.20 28.04 -14.53
C PRO A 316 -12.24 28.70 -13.66
N GLU A 317 -12.97 27.94 -12.84
CA GLU A 317 -13.96 28.44 -11.89
C GLU A 317 -13.35 28.96 -10.59
N GLY A 318 -12.03 28.81 -10.43
CA GLY A 318 -11.28 29.22 -9.24
C GLY A 318 -11.34 28.20 -8.10
N ILE A 319 -11.79 26.97 -8.37
CA ILE A 319 -11.80 25.87 -7.44
C ILE A 319 -10.37 25.31 -7.33
N ASN A 320 -9.94 24.97 -6.14
CA ASN A 320 -8.67 24.29 -5.94
C ASN A 320 -8.81 22.82 -6.40
N TYR A 321 -8.14 22.49 -7.48
CA TYR A 321 -8.25 21.16 -8.10
C TYR A 321 -7.37 20.12 -7.48
N LEU A 322 -6.19 20.51 -7.08
CA LEU A 322 -5.15 19.56 -6.70
C LEU A 322 -4.37 20.17 -5.56
N TYR A 323 -4.30 19.41 -4.47
CA TYR A 323 -3.40 19.57 -3.35
C TYR A 323 -3.31 20.95 -2.71
N ASP A 324 -3.67 20.98 -1.48
CA ASP A 324 -3.19 21.96 -0.53
C ASP A 324 -1.75 21.63 -0.11
N GLY A 325 -1.04 21.31 -1.07
CA GLY A 325 0.33 21.08 -1.28
C GLY A 325 1.28 21.23 -0.11
N THR A 326 1.41 20.23 0.66
CA THR A 326 2.65 19.97 1.35
C THR A 326 3.41 18.86 0.64
N MET A 327 3.45 18.92 -0.67
CA MET A 327 4.29 18.00 -1.40
C MET A 327 5.72 18.51 -1.32
N GLY A 328 6.53 17.82 -0.55
CA GLY A 328 7.96 17.89 -0.75
C GLY A 328 8.26 17.39 -2.16
N GLY A 329 9.24 17.96 -2.84
CA GLY A 329 9.73 17.44 -4.12
C GLY A 329 10.26 16.03 -3.95
N ILE A 330 10.23 15.24 -5.01
CA ILE A 330 10.97 13.99 -5.07
C ILE A 330 12.40 14.34 -5.47
N PRO A 331 13.39 14.24 -4.56
CA PRO A 331 14.75 14.58 -4.92
C PRO A 331 15.33 13.47 -5.80
N VAL A 332 15.95 13.85 -6.89
CA VAL A 332 16.84 12.96 -7.62
C VAL A 332 18.12 12.80 -6.82
N ARG A 333 18.45 11.61 -6.40
CA ARG A 333 19.64 11.30 -5.60
C ARG A 333 20.72 10.65 -6.45
N ASN A 334 21.98 10.92 -6.10
CA ASN A 334 23.11 10.17 -6.64
C ASN A 334 23.30 8.85 -5.88
N ASN A 335 24.25 8.02 -6.34
CA ASN A 335 24.56 6.72 -5.71
C ASN A 335 25.12 6.85 -4.28
N GLN A 336 25.51 8.04 -3.85
CA GLN A 336 25.93 8.35 -2.49
C GLN A 336 24.78 8.81 -1.60
N GLY A 337 23.57 8.93 -2.17
CA GLY A 337 22.38 9.42 -1.46
C GLY A 337 22.27 10.95 -1.38
N ASP A 338 23.20 11.69 -2.03
CA ASP A 338 23.13 13.15 -2.08
C ASP A 338 22.03 13.61 -3.03
N ILE A 339 21.28 14.63 -2.63
CA ILE A 339 20.27 15.25 -3.49
C ILE A 339 20.98 16.02 -4.61
N ILE A 340 20.78 15.60 -5.85
CA ILE A 340 21.34 16.26 -7.04
C ILE A 340 20.30 17.11 -7.76
N GLN A 341 19.03 16.81 -7.57
CA GLN A 341 17.89 17.56 -8.08
C GLN A 341 16.73 17.45 -7.10
N ASP A 342 16.03 18.55 -6.86
CA ASP A 342 14.82 18.57 -6.02
C ASP A 342 13.64 18.97 -6.92
N GLN A 343 12.77 18.01 -7.24
CA GLN A 343 11.64 18.21 -8.12
C GLN A 343 10.36 17.58 -7.54
N ILE A 344 9.22 18.13 -7.92
CA ILE A 344 7.89 17.59 -7.71
C ILE A 344 7.33 17.24 -9.08
N HIS A 345 6.87 16.03 -9.25
CA HIS A 345 6.12 15.61 -10.42
C HIS A 345 4.71 15.22 -10.02
N PHE A 346 3.73 15.65 -10.79
CA PHE A 346 2.34 15.39 -10.52
C PHE A 346 1.57 15.21 -11.82
N GLU A 347 0.75 14.18 -11.89
CA GLU A 347 -0.13 13.91 -13.04
C GLU A 347 -1.59 13.76 -12.61
N THR A 348 -2.49 14.21 -13.46
CA THR A 348 -3.92 13.94 -13.30
C THR A 348 -4.64 13.99 -14.64
N THR A 349 -5.69 13.19 -14.77
CA THR A 349 -6.57 13.23 -15.93
C THR A 349 -7.81 14.05 -15.62
N ILE A 350 -8.11 15.01 -16.49
CA ILE A 350 -9.26 15.91 -16.39
C ILE A 350 -10.19 15.65 -17.57
N TYR A 351 -11.44 15.38 -17.26
CA TYR A 351 -12.47 15.09 -18.25
C TYR A 351 -13.29 16.33 -18.62
N ASN A 352 -13.32 16.66 -19.92
CA ASN A 352 -14.19 17.66 -20.56
C ASN A 352 -14.36 18.98 -19.78
N LYS A 353 -13.25 19.51 -19.26
CA LYS A 353 -13.18 20.78 -18.53
C LYS A 353 -12.16 21.72 -19.18
N PRO A 354 -12.47 22.23 -20.39
CA PRO A 354 -11.58 23.17 -21.05
C PRO A 354 -11.57 24.53 -20.34
N GLY A 355 -10.49 25.26 -20.48
CA GLY A 355 -10.35 26.59 -19.93
C GLY A 355 -8.95 26.90 -19.44
N GLU A 356 -8.80 28.10 -18.85
CA GLU A 356 -7.54 28.55 -18.29
C GLU A 356 -7.44 28.11 -16.81
N TYR A 357 -6.45 27.31 -16.51
CA TYR A 357 -6.06 26.86 -15.17
C TYR A 357 -4.88 27.68 -14.67
N GLN A 358 -4.61 27.64 -13.39
CA GLN A 358 -3.49 28.36 -12.77
C GLN A 358 -2.76 27.46 -11.78
N VAL A 359 -1.45 27.32 -11.95
CA VAL A 359 -0.56 26.76 -10.93
C VAL A 359 -0.07 27.91 -10.04
N GLN A 360 -0.33 27.82 -8.74
CA GLN A 360 0.16 28.75 -7.74
C GLN A 360 1.24 28.09 -6.92
N LEU A 361 2.40 28.74 -6.80
CA LEU A 361 3.56 28.23 -6.09
C LEU A 361 3.83 29.06 -4.85
N PHE A 362 4.15 28.38 -3.76
CA PHE A 362 4.60 28.96 -2.49
C PHE A 362 5.89 28.29 -2.07
N GLY A 363 6.81 29.05 -1.50
CA GLY A 363 8.07 28.52 -1.02
C GLY A 363 8.14 28.54 0.51
N LYS A 364 8.69 27.47 1.09
CA LYS A 364 9.19 27.44 2.46
C LYS A 364 10.71 27.30 2.43
N TRP A 365 11.41 28.41 2.58
CA TRP A 365 12.88 28.44 2.56
C TRP A 365 13.40 28.76 3.94
N PHE A 366 14.12 27.88 4.57
CA PHE A 366 14.65 28.08 5.92
C PHE A 366 16.03 28.74 5.91
N GLY A 367 16.78 28.56 4.82
CA GLY A 367 18.10 29.16 4.61
C GLY A 367 18.10 30.47 3.83
N ALA A 368 16.96 30.87 3.24
CA ALA A 368 16.88 32.02 2.38
C ALA A 368 15.52 32.74 2.48
N GLN A 369 15.45 33.98 2.03
CA GLN A 369 14.19 34.74 1.98
C GLN A 369 13.36 34.42 0.73
N SER A 370 13.97 33.83 -0.27
CA SER A 370 13.33 33.42 -1.52
C SER A 370 14.13 32.33 -2.20
N GLY A 371 13.48 31.53 -3.02
CA GLY A 371 14.11 30.50 -3.81
C GLY A 371 13.71 30.57 -5.27
N ARG A 372 14.54 30.01 -6.12
CA ARG A 372 14.31 29.90 -7.57
C ARG A 372 13.65 28.55 -7.87
N TYR A 373 12.81 28.55 -8.89
CA TYR A 373 12.18 27.34 -9.40
C TYR A 373 12.10 27.37 -10.92
N ASP A 374 12.02 26.21 -11.53
CA ASP A 374 11.49 25.97 -12.85
C ASP A 374 10.19 25.20 -12.74
N LEU A 375 9.23 25.47 -13.62
CA LEU A 375 7.92 24.84 -13.68
C LEU A 375 7.65 24.47 -15.12
N ASP A 376 7.50 23.18 -15.37
CA ASP A 376 7.05 22.65 -16.66
C ASP A 376 5.68 22.04 -16.50
N ILE A 377 4.78 22.34 -17.45
CA ILE A 377 3.42 21.81 -17.50
C ILE A 377 3.20 21.25 -18.89
N THR A 378 2.83 19.99 -18.99
CA THR A 378 2.40 19.37 -20.24
C THR A 378 0.92 19.03 -20.15
N VAL A 379 0.18 19.40 -21.18
CA VAL A 379 -1.25 19.09 -21.32
C VAL A 379 -1.41 18.21 -22.54
N GLU A 380 -1.75 16.96 -22.33
CA GLU A 380 -1.90 15.96 -23.38
C GLU A 380 -3.36 15.60 -23.62
N LYS A 381 -3.72 15.46 -24.90
CA LYS A 381 -5.02 14.94 -25.31
C LYS A 381 -4.94 13.42 -25.41
N LEU A 382 -5.69 12.72 -24.60
CA LEU A 382 -5.73 11.26 -24.59
C LEU A 382 -6.94 10.72 -25.36
N ASP A 383 -6.80 9.48 -25.86
CA ASP A 383 -7.88 8.74 -26.50
C ASP A 383 -8.81 8.03 -25.50
N THR A 384 -8.36 7.83 -24.25
CA THR A 384 -9.10 7.17 -23.16
C THR A 384 -8.82 7.85 -21.82
N PRO A 385 -9.74 7.81 -20.85
CA PRO A 385 -9.51 8.32 -19.50
C PRO A 385 -8.78 7.32 -18.58
N ILE A 386 -8.58 6.07 -19.04
CA ILE A 386 -7.96 5.01 -18.24
C ILE A 386 -6.45 5.13 -18.36
N VAL A 387 -5.81 5.60 -17.30
CA VAL A 387 -4.37 5.74 -17.20
C VAL A 387 -3.89 4.86 -16.03
N PRO A 388 -3.08 3.83 -16.27
CA PRO A 388 -2.43 3.10 -15.19
C PRO A 388 -1.51 4.04 -14.41
N LEU A 389 -1.64 4.04 -13.07
CA LEU A 389 -0.76 4.82 -12.20
C LEU A 389 0.51 4.03 -11.88
N MET A 390 0.43 2.71 -11.83
CA MET A 390 1.55 1.82 -11.60
C MET A 390 1.67 0.88 -12.80
N ASP A 391 2.64 1.17 -13.66
CA ASP A 391 2.78 0.50 -14.96
C ASP A 391 3.09 -0.99 -14.84
N LYS A 392 2.38 -1.81 -15.62
CA LYS A 392 2.76 -3.19 -16.00
C LYS A 392 2.82 -4.20 -14.84
N LEU A 393 2.14 -3.95 -13.71
CA LEU A 393 2.15 -4.86 -12.56
C LEU A 393 1.67 -6.28 -12.92
N SER A 394 0.78 -6.41 -13.91
CA SER A 394 0.29 -7.71 -14.41
C SER A 394 1.39 -8.61 -14.97
N MET A 395 2.56 -8.07 -15.37
CA MET A 395 3.67 -8.87 -15.89
C MET A 395 4.24 -9.85 -14.86
N ILE A 396 4.23 -9.48 -13.57
CA ILE A 396 4.82 -10.30 -12.50
C ILE A 396 3.79 -11.17 -11.78
N ALA A 397 2.48 -10.95 -12.02
CA ALA A 397 1.42 -11.72 -11.43
C ALA A 397 1.54 -13.25 -11.66
N PRO A 398 1.89 -13.73 -12.87
CA PRO A 398 2.07 -15.17 -13.10
C PRO A 398 3.19 -15.80 -12.27
N TYR A 399 4.30 -15.10 -12.09
CA TYR A 399 5.41 -15.60 -11.27
C TYR A 399 5.00 -15.73 -9.80
N LEU A 400 4.39 -14.69 -9.23
CA LEU A 400 3.89 -14.71 -7.86
C LEU A 400 2.86 -15.81 -7.65
N THR A 401 1.90 -15.93 -8.56
CA THR A 401 0.86 -16.95 -8.49
C THR A 401 1.42 -18.36 -8.60
N ALA A 402 2.34 -18.58 -9.54
CA ALA A 402 2.98 -19.88 -9.71
C ALA A 402 3.82 -20.27 -8.48
N TYR A 403 4.46 -19.30 -7.85
CA TYR A 403 5.19 -19.53 -6.59
C TYR A 403 4.27 -20.03 -5.47
N HIS A 404 3.08 -19.45 -5.34
CA HIS A 404 2.10 -19.84 -4.32
C HIS A 404 1.16 -20.97 -4.74
N GLN A 405 1.36 -21.62 -5.89
CA GLN A 405 0.49 -22.66 -6.43
C GLN A 405 -0.98 -22.19 -6.54
N GLY A 406 -1.15 -20.96 -7.00
CA GLY A 406 -2.43 -20.27 -7.01
C GLY A 406 -3.14 -20.25 -8.36
N ILE A 407 -4.14 -19.37 -8.45
CA ILE A 407 -4.92 -19.08 -9.67
C ILE A 407 -4.98 -17.58 -9.89
N ILE A 408 -5.12 -17.13 -11.15
CA ILE A 408 -5.23 -15.72 -11.50
C ILE A 408 -6.62 -15.41 -12.04
N LEU A 409 -7.26 -14.39 -11.51
CA LEU A 409 -8.42 -13.75 -12.08
C LEU A 409 -7.97 -12.43 -12.72
N ALA A 410 -7.96 -12.34 -14.03
CA ALA A 410 -7.47 -11.16 -14.74
C ALA A 410 -8.34 -10.82 -15.95
N LYS A 411 -8.84 -9.58 -15.96
CA LYS A 411 -9.64 -9.06 -17.08
C LYS A 411 -9.36 -7.56 -17.30
N PRO A 412 -9.26 -7.11 -18.56
CA PRO A 412 -9.06 -5.69 -18.87
C PRO A 412 -10.26 -4.81 -18.44
N GLU A 413 -11.46 -5.41 -18.37
CA GLU A 413 -12.70 -4.74 -17.99
C GLU A 413 -12.74 -4.33 -16.51
N TYR A 414 -11.78 -4.73 -15.69
CA TYR A 414 -11.71 -4.35 -14.28
C TYR A 414 -11.25 -2.91 -14.05
N ALA A 415 -10.62 -2.28 -15.05
CA ALA A 415 -10.29 -0.88 -14.95
C ALA A 415 -11.57 -0.02 -14.86
N PHE A 416 -11.59 0.90 -13.90
CA PHE A 416 -12.71 1.80 -13.75
C PHE A 416 -12.60 2.96 -14.73
N ALA A 417 -13.61 3.14 -15.54
CA ALA A 417 -13.78 4.28 -16.43
C ALA A 417 -15.07 5.01 -16.06
N ALA A 418 -14.93 6.26 -15.63
CA ALA A 418 -16.07 7.12 -15.41
C ALA A 418 -16.77 7.46 -16.73
N ASP A 419 -18.10 7.43 -16.75
CA ASP A 419 -18.87 7.85 -17.90
C ASP A 419 -19.11 9.37 -17.93
N ASP A 420 -19.59 9.86 -19.09
CA ASP A 420 -19.76 11.27 -19.36
C ASP A 420 -20.78 11.95 -18.44
N ASP A 421 -21.86 11.28 -18.10
CA ASP A 421 -22.96 11.84 -17.30
C ASP A 421 -22.54 12.08 -15.86
N VAL A 422 -21.79 11.15 -15.30
CA VAL A 422 -21.31 11.20 -13.91
C VAL A 422 -20.27 12.31 -13.74
N LEU A 423 -19.36 12.46 -14.69
CA LEU A 423 -18.28 13.45 -14.60
C LEU A 423 -18.80 14.89 -14.70
N HIS A 424 -19.93 15.11 -15.37
CA HIS A 424 -20.49 16.46 -15.54
C HIS A 424 -21.16 17.04 -14.30
N ASN A 425 -21.64 16.20 -13.40
CA ASN A 425 -22.44 16.65 -12.26
C ASN A 425 -21.62 16.94 -11.00
N GLY A 426 -20.31 16.96 -11.09
CA GLY A 426 -19.42 17.15 -9.95
C GLY A 426 -19.45 18.56 -9.38
N ALA A 427 -19.74 18.67 -8.09
CA ALA A 427 -19.83 19.93 -7.40
C ALA A 427 -18.47 20.49 -6.94
N GLN A 428 -17.49 19.66 -6.59
CA GLN A 428 -16.25 20.11 -5.96
C GLN A 428 -15.02 20.01 -6.85
N CYS A 429 -14.79 18.91 -7.53
CA CYS A 429 -13.69 18.76 -8.48
C CYS A 429 -14.21 18.29 -9.84
N PRO A 430 -15.00 19.10 -10.55
CA PRO A 430 -15.63 18.69 -11.79
C PRO A 430 -14.56 18.35 -12.84
N GLY A 431 -14.68 17.19 -13.44
CA GLY A 431 -13.76 16.67 -14.44
C GLY A 431 -12.62 15.81 -13.89
N ILE A 432 -12.35 15.79 -12.60
CA ILE A 432 -11.39 14.84 -12.03
C ILE A 432 -11.94 13.42 -12.17
N THR A 433 -11.14 12.52 -12.71
CA THR A 433 -11.56 11.14 -13.02
C THR A 433 -11.42 10.17 -11.84
N GLN A 434 -10.82 10.60 -10.74
CA GLN A 434 -10.56 9.77 -9.57
C GLN A 434 -11.69 9.86 -8.54
N PRO A 435 -12.30 8.73 -8.10
CA PRO A 435 -13.44 8.74 -7.16
C PRO A 435 -13.13 9.44 -5.84
N GLY A 436 -11.94 9.23 -5.28
CA GLY A 436 -11.52 9.85 -4.02
C GLY A 436 -11.46 11.37 -4.05
N SER A 437 -11.35 11.98 -5.22
CA SER A 437 -11.34 13.43 -5.44
C SER A 437 -12.62 13.96 -6.07
N ASN A 438 -13.51 13.08 -6.53
CA ASN A 438 -14.78 13.43 -7.12
C ASN A 438 -15.91 12.58 -6.52
N PRO A 439 -16.74 13.12 -5.61
CA PRO A 439 -17.75 12.35 -4.90
C PRO A 439 -18.82 11.73 -5.80
N ASN A 440 -19.06 12.28 -6.99
CA ASN A 440 -20.03 11.72 -7.91
C ASN A 440 -19.57 10.41 -8.57
N LEU A 441 -18.29 10.08 -8.49
CA LEU A 441 -17.74 8.83 -9.01
C LEU A 441 -17.77 7.69 -7.98
N ILE A 442 -18.06 7.98 -6.72
CA ILE A 442 -18.02 6.97 -5.65
C ILE A 442 -19.04 5.87 -5.91
N GLU A 443 -20.31 6.23 -6.16
CA GLU A 443 -21.36 5.23 -6.41
C GLU A 443 -21.09 4.39 -7.66
N PRO A 444 -20.81 4.96 -8.84
CA PRO A 444 -20.45 4.18 -10.03
C PRO A 444 -19.20 3.32 -9.84
N SER A 445 -18.18 3.82 -9.16
CA SER A 445 -16.98 3.04 -8.85
C SER A 445 -17.30 1.86 -7.93
N ASN A 446 -18.15 2.07 -6.93
CA ASN A 446 -18.58 1.01 -6.03
C ASN A 446 -19.40 -0.06 -6.73
N GLU A 447 -20.33 0.34 -7.62
CA GLU A 447 -21.09 -0.60 -8.44
C GLU A 447 -20.18 -1.46 -9.33
N HIS A 448 -19.17 -0.83 -9.93
CA HIS A 448 -18.17 -1.53 -10.73
C HIS A 448 -17.33 -2.51 -9.86
N THR A 449 -16.89 -2.06 -8.69
CA THR A 449 -16.15 -2.89 -7.74
C THR A 449 -16.95 -4.10 -7.28
N LEU A 450 -18.28 -3.95 -7.06
CA LEU A 450 -19.16 -5.05 -6.71
C LEU A 450 -19.30 -6.07 -7.84
N GLN A 451 -19.25 -5.66 -9.11
CA GLN A 451 -19.21 -6.60 -10.24
C GLN A 451 -17.94 -7.46 -10.22
N ILE A 452 -16.79 -6.85 -9.95
CA ILE A 452 -15.53 -7.60 -9.79
C ILE A 452 -15.61 -8.56 -8.60
N HIS A 453 -16.16 -8.09 -7.47
CA HIS A 453 -16.37 -8.90 -6.28
C HIS A 453 -17.28 -10.11 -6.56
N GLU A 454 -18.34 -9.94 -7.37
CA GLU A 454 -19.21 -11.05 -7.78
C GLU A 454 -18.42 -12.10 -8.57
N GLU A 455 -17.52 -11.69 -9.48
CA GLU A 455 -16.67 -12.62 -10.22
C GLU A 455 -15.64 -13.33 -9.33
N VAL A 456 -15.08 -12.63 -8.34
CA VAL A 456 -14.23 -13.25 -7.30
C VAL A 456 -15.03 -14.33 -6.58
N ASN A 457 -16.26 -14.03 -6.13
CA ASN A 457 -17.12 -15.01 -5.46
C ASN A 457 -17.52 -16.19 -6.36
N GLN A 458 -17.71 -15.98 -7.65
CA GLN A 458 -17.97 -17.07 -8.60
C GLN A 458 -16.77 -18.02 -8.70
N LEU A 459 -15.56 -17.48 -8.78
CA LEU A 459 -14.34 -18.28 -8.78
C LEU A 459 -14.17 -19.02 -7.45
N LEU A 460 -14.32 -18.34 -6.33
CA LEU A 460 -14.25 -18.94 -5.00
C LEU A 460 -15.28 -20.04 -4.80
N ALA A 461 -16.50 -19.85 -5.31
CA ALA A 461 -17.55 -20.86 -5.29
C ALA A 461 -17.17 -22.10 -6.11
N THR A 462 -16.54 -21.88 -7.26
CA THR A 462 -16.02 -22.98 -8.11
C THR A 462 -14.90 -23.75 -7.41
N LEU A 463 -13.96 -23.06 -6.78
CA LEU A 463 -12.84 -23.67 -6.02
C LEU A 463 -13.31 -24.49 -4.83
N ALA A 464 -14.41 -24.06 -4.19
CA ALA A 464 -14.98 -24.74 -3.03
C ALA A 464 -16.02 -25.82 -3.38
N ASP A 465 -16.37 -25.98 -4.64
CA ASP A 465 -17.50 -26.81 -5.12
C ASP A 465 -18.82 -26.47 -4.39
N ILE A 466 -19.08 -25.17 -4.19
CA ILE A 466 -20.27 -24.63 -3.53
C ILE A 466 -21.04 -23.76 -4.53
N PRO A 467 -22.38 -23.91 -4.66
CA PRO A 467 -23.14 -23.02 -5.53
C PRO A 467 -23.00 -21.56 -5.09
N VAL A 468 -22.67 -20.65 -6.02
CA VAL A 468 -22.53 -19.21 -5.72
C VAL A 468 -23.77 -18.59 -5.08
N SER A 469 -24.97 -19.12 -5.37
CA SER A 469 -26.23 -18.72 -4.73
C SER A 469 -26.30 -19.05 -3.23
N SER A 470 -25.38 -19.85 -2.70
CA SER A 470 -25.32 -20.27 -1.31
C SER A 470 -24.27 -19.48 -0.52
N LEU A 471 -24.34 -18.16 -0.54
CA LEU A 471 -23.37 -17.26 0.11
C LEU A 471 -23.08 -17.63 1.57
N LYS A 472 -24.08 -18.05 2.34
CA LYS A 472 -23.90 -18.50 3.72
C LYS A 472 -23.00 -19.74 3.83
N GLN A 473 -23.11 -20.69 2.89
CA GLN A 473 -22.23 -21.86 2.88
C GLN A 473 -20.83 -21.46 2.46
N LEU A 474 -20.72 -20.63 1.44
CA LEU A 474 -19.46 -20.10 0.93
C LEU A 474 -18.70 -19.35 2.03
N ARG A 475 -19.37 -18.43 2.73
CA ARG A 475 -18.82 -17.72 3.89
C ARG A 475 -18.32 -18.68 4.98
N ASN A 476 -19.13 -19.69 5.35
CA ASN A 476 -18.72 -20.65 6.37
C ASN A 476 -17.54 -21.50 5.94
N HIS A 477 -17.42 -21.80 4.65
CA HIS A 477 -16.25 -22.51 4.10
C HIS A 477 -14.98 -21.67 4.26
N TYR A 478 -14.99 -20.43 3.72
CA TYR A 478 -13.78 -19.57 3.74
C TYR A 478 -13.46 -19.01 5.11
N LYS A 479 -14.42 -18.86 5.99
CA LYS A 479 -14.14 -18.58 7.41
C LYS A 479 -13.22 -19.60 8.05
N ASN A 480 -13.32 -20.87 7.66
CA ASN A 480 -12.53 -21.98 8.20
C ASN A 480 -11.31 -22.31 7.32
N ASN A 481 -11.38 -22.02 6.03
CA ASN A 481 -10.36 -22.30 5.03
C ASN A 481 -10.07 -21.03 4.22
N PRO A 482 -9.49 -20.00 4.83
CA PRO A 482 -9.26 -18.73 4.14
C PRO A 482 -8.24 -18.87 3.02
N ILE A 483 -8.52 -18.21 1.91
CA ILE A 483 -7.59 -18.08 0.79
C ILE A 483 -6.85 -16.74 0.86
N ASN A 484 -5.60 -16.71 0.41
CA ASN A 484 -4.86 -15.47 0.24
C ASN A 484 -5.23 -14.82 -1.10
N ILE A 485 -5.63 -13.56 -1.07
CA ILE A 485 -5.98 -12.76 -2.25
C ILE A 485 -4.92 -11.67 -2.41
N ALA A 486 -4.12 -11.74 -3.46
CA ALA A 486 -3.15 -10.72 -3.82
C ALA A 486 -3.68 -9.88 -4.99
N ILE A 487 -3.73 -8.58 -4.83
CA ILE A 487 -4.08 -7.66 -5.92
C ILE A 487 -2.78 -7.11 -6.50
N THR A 488 -2.46 -7.48 -7.74
CA THR A 488 -1.29 -6.95 -8.47
C THR A 488 -1.74 -5.90 -9.48
N ALA A 489 -2.21 -4.79 -8.96
CA ALA A 489 -2.73 -3.67 -9.74
C ALA A 489 -2.84 -2.41 -8.88
N ASP A 490 -2.78 -1.23 -9.50
CA ASP A 490 -3.14 0.03 -8.86
C ASP A 490 -4.67 0.20 -8.72
N PRO A 491 -5.14 1.21 -7.94
CA PRO A 491 -6.58 1.43 -7.76
C PRO A 491 -7.34 1.89 -9.00
N THR A 492 -6.69 2.30 -10.08
CA THR A 492 -7.35 2.61 -11.36
C THR A 492 -7.64 1.32 -12.14
N MET A 493 -6.71 0.36 -12.05
CA MET A 493 -6.82 -0.92 -12.75
C MET A 493 -7.71 -1.93 -12.03
N ILE A 494 -7.63 -1.96 -10.68
CA ILE A 494 -8.52 -2.73 -9.79
C ILE A 494 -8.98 -1.78 -8.69
N PRO A 495 -10.18 -1.20 -8.79
CA PRO A 495 -10.64 -0.18 -7.85
C PRO A 495 -10.84 -0.73 -6.44
N MET A 496 -10.59 0.12 -5.45
CA MET A 496 -11.01 -0.11 -4.07
C MET A 496 -12.51 0.20 -3.93
N TYR A 497 -13.18 -0.44 -2.98
CA TYR A 497 -14.53 -0.04 -2.61
C TYR A 497 -14.48 1.17 -1.68
N TYR A 498 -15.28 2.18 -1.96
CA TYR A 498 -15.36 3.41 -1.18
C TYR A 498 -16.47 3.30 -0.13
N TYR A 499 -16.11 2.94 1.09
CA TYR A 499 -17.05 2.90 2.22
C TYR A 499 -17.36 4.31 2.70
N LYS A 500 -18.58 4.49 3.22
CA LYS A 500 -18.96 5.75 3.83
C LYS A 500 -18.04 6.07 5.00
N ASN A 501 -17.53 7.28 5.04
CA ASN A 501 -16.75 7.76 6.17
C ASN A 501 -17.68 8.41 7.21
N PRO A 502 -18.03 7.75 8.32
CA PRO A 502 -18.89 8.34 9.35
C PRO A 502 -18.21 9.46 10.13
N ASP A 503 -16.89 9.56 10.04
CA ASP A 503 -16.11 10.70 10.49
C ASP A 503 -16.04 11.81 9.45
N GLY A 504 -16.75 11.63 8.36
CA GLY A 504 -16.72 12.51 7.22
C GLY A 504 -16.70 13.95 7.63
N MET A 505 -15.60 14.61 7.31
CA MET A 505 -15.59 16.05 7.36
C MET A 505 -16.75 16.55 6.52
N PRO A 506 -17.57 17.46 7.03
CA PRO A 506 -18.66 17.99 6.24
C PRO A 506 -18.08 18.54 4.93
N ASP A 507 -18.83 18.37 3.88
CA ASP A 507 -18.75 18.73 2.47
C ASP A 507 -17.78 19.82 1.98
N ASN A 508 -16.76 20.17 2.74
CA ASN A 508 -15.88 21.31 2.48
C ASN A 508 -14.47 20.79 2.19
N ASN A 509 -13.85 21.31 1.22
CA ASN A 509 -12.45 21.43 0.80
C ASN A 509 -11.35 20.58 1.47
N ALA A 510 -11.60 19.93 2.60
CA ALA A 510 -10.76 18.91 3.22
C ALA A 510 -10.77 17.58 2.45
N ALA A 511 -11.62 17.46 1.45
CA ALA A 511 -11.71 16.30 0.57
C ALA A 511 -10.40 15.99 -0.15
N TYR A 512 -9.61 17.00 -0.45
CA TYR A 512 -8.29 16.81 -1.08
C TYR A 512 -7.33 16.02 -0.20
N MET A 513 -7.31 16.33 1.10
CA MET A 513 -6.41 15.65 2.04
C MET A 513 -6.96 14.31 2.49
N SER A 514 -8.25 14.24 2.81
CA SER A 514 -8.85 13.06 3.42
C SER A 514 -9.65 12.19 2.44
N GLY A 515 -10.03 12.73 1.26
CA GLY A 515 -10.96 12.08 0.33
C GLY A 515 -12.40 12.05 0.86
N PHE A 516 -13.36 11.75 -0.02
CA PHE A 516 -14.79 11.78 0.32
C PHE A 516 -15.29 10.53 1.03
N ALA A 517 -14.58 9.41 0.88
CA ALA A 517 -14.97 8.12 1.43
C ALA A 517 -13.73 7.30 1.79
N LEU A 518 -13.92 6.14 2.40
CA LEU A 518 -12.84 5.23 2.80
C LEU A 518 -12.59 4.19 1.71
N PRO A 519 -11.58 4.35 0.86
CA PRO A 519 -11.21 3.29 -0.07
C PRO A 519 -10.56 2.13 0.68
N SER A 520 -11.00 0.92 0.35
CA SER A 520 -10.53 -0.28 1.01
C SER A 520 -10.62 -1.49 0.09
N ASP A 521 -9.63 -2.36 0.16
CA ASP A 521 -9.66 -3.67 -0.48
C ASP A 521 -10.45 -4.71 0.32
N PHE A 522 -10.97 -4.34 1.48
CA PHE A 522 -11.74 -5.21 2.37
C PHE A 522 -12.84 -5.98 1.64
N ILE A 523 -13.49 -5.32 0.68
CA ILE A 523 -14.59 -5.87 -0.12
C ILE A 523 -14.25 -7.22 -0.77
N TYR A 524 -13.05 -7.37 -1.31
CA TYR A 524 -12.64 -8.58 -2.02
C TYR A 524 -12.37 -9.77 -1.10
N ALA A 525 -12.23 -9.52 0.20
CA ALA A 525 -12.00 -10.55 1.22
C ALA A 525 -13.26 -10.93 2.00
N ASP A 526 -14.33 -10.17 1.87
CA ASP A 526 -15.64 -10.38 2.48
C ASP A 526 -16.58 -11.06 1.48
N ILE A 527 -17.10 -12.23 1.81
CA ILE A 527 -17.93 -13.05 0.90
C ILE A 527 -19.34 -12.46 0.70
N ASP A 528 -19.91 -11.88 1.73
CA ASP A 528 -21.27 -11.34 1.71
C ASP A 528 -21.37 -9.93 2.28
N PRO A 529 -20.65 -8.97 1.69
CA PRO A 529 -20.59 -7.60 2.18
C PRO A 529 -21.97 -6.95 2.12
N LYS A 530 -22.27 -6.18 3.17
CA LYS A 530 -23.47 -5.35 3.25
C LYS A 530 -23.07 -3.89 3.53
N PRO A 531 -22.42 -3.23 2.59
CA PRO A 531 -21.93 -1.88 2.79
C PRO A 531 -23.04 -0.87 3.12
N ASP A 532 -24.26 -1.11 2.64
CA ASP A 532 -25.43 -0.25 2.88
C ASP A 532 -25.91 -0.25 4.34
N ASP A 533 -25.62 -1.30 5.11
CA ASP A 533 -26.02 -1.38 6.52
C ASP A 533 -25.31 -0.33 7.38
N ILE A 534 -24.11 0.11 6.98
CA ILE A 534 -23.37 1.19 7.61
C ILE A 534 -24.04 2.53 7.31
N GLU A 535 -24.45 2.74 6.08
CA GLU A 535 -25.08 3.99 5.64
C GLU A 535 -26.38 4.25 6.35
N ASN A 536 -27.11 3.20 6.66
CA ASN A 536 -28.41 3.27 7.33
C ASN A 536 -28.32 3.29 8.87
N ASN A 537 -27.10 3.26 9.44
CA ASN A 537 -26.87 3.12 10.89
C ASN A 537 -27.58 1.90 11.51
N THR A 538 -27.81 0.87 10.76
CA THR A 538 -28.55 -0.30 11.24
C THR A 538 -27.69 -1.30 11.98
N TYR A 539 -26.38 -1.29 11.81
CA TYR A 539 -25.40 -2.18 12.45
C TYR A 539 -25.86 -3.63 12.62
N SER A 540 -26.75 -4.06 11.73
CA SER A 540 -27.29 -5.44 11.75
C SER A 540 -26.29 -6.46 11.23
N TYR A 541 -25.24 -5.97 10.58
CA TYR A 541 -24.15 -6.73 9.99
C TYR A 541 -22.80 -6.20 10.48
N TRP A 542 -21.96 -7.11 10.90
CA TRP A 542 -20.57 -6.81 11.23
C TRP A 542 -19.70 -7.18 10.05
N PRO A 543 -18.87 -6.27 9.56
CA PRO A 543 -17.91 -6.61 8.53
C PRO A 543 -16.97 -7.70 9.05
N TYR A 544 -16.77 -8.70 8.23
CA TYR A 544 -15.93 -9.84 8.55
C TYR A 544 -15.14 -10.25 7.31
N GLN A 545 -13.85 -10.33 7.42
CA GLN A 545 -13.02 -10.85 6.34
C GLN A 545 -12.90 -12.37 6.50
N GLU A 546 -13.54 -13.12 5.61
CA GLU A 546 -13.32 -14.56 5.51
C GLU A 546 -11.94 -14.84 4.95
N ASN A 547 -11.54 -14.12 3.91
CA ASN A 547 -10.30 -14.30 3.21
C ASN A 547 -9.21 -13.31 3.66
N ILE A 548 -8.01 -13.55 3.22
CA ILE A 548 -6.82 -12.78 3.54
C ILE A 548 -6.48 -11.91 2.32
N ILE A 549 -6.21 -10.63 2.49
CA ILE A 549 -5.98 -9.73 1.37
C ILE A 549 -4.76 -8.84 1.55
N GLY A 550 -4.08 -8.56 0.44
CA GLY A 550 -3.01 -7.58 0.34
C GLY A 550 -2.83 -7.11 -1.10
N ARG A 551 -2.28 -5.91 -1.27
CA ARG A 551 -2.01 -5.32 -2.59
C ARG A 551 -0.51 -5.32 -2.86
N VAL A 552 -0.07 -6.02 -3.92
CA VAL A 552 1.34 -6.12 -4.30
C VAL A 552 1.63 -5.07 -5.36
N THR A 553 2.29 -4.02 -4.95
CA THR A 553 2.52 -2.80 -5.74
C THR A 553 3.96 -2.30 -5.58
N GLY A 554 4.27 -1.20 -6.21
CA GLY A 554 5.52 -0.47 -6.17
C GLY A 554 5.38 0.79 -7.03
N TYR A 555 6.45 1.46 -7.39
CA TYR A 555 6.36 2.56 -8.35
C TYR A 555 5.90 2.04 -9.73
N ASP A 556 6.42 0.90 -10.13
CA ASP A 556 6.07 0.18 -11.34
C ASP A 556 6.34 -1.32 -11.18
N VAL A 557 6.32 -2.07 -12.26
CA VAL A 557 6.63 -3.50 -12.26
C VAL A 557 8.07 -3.81 -11.81
N GLN A 558 9.03 -2.90 -11.99
CA GLN A 558 10.40 -3.11 -11.54
C GLN A 558 10.43 -3.24 -10.02
N ASP A 559 9.81 -2.29 -9.32
CA ASP A 559 9.69 -2.29 -7.86
C ASP A 559 8.91 -3.50 -7.34
N ALA A 560 7.78 -3.82 -8.00
CA ALA A 560 6.97 -4.98 -7.64
C ALA A 560 7.77 -6.28 -7.79
N SER A 561 8.59 -6.42 -8.84
CA SER A 561 9.45 -7.59 -9.03
C SER A 561 10.52 -7.70 -7.93
N ALA A 562 11.09 -6.56 -7.52
CA ALA A 562 12.03 -6.48 -6.41
C ALA A 562 11.37 -6.86 -5.07
N LEU A 563 10.16 -6.35 -4.80
CA LEU A 563 9.38 -6.70 -3.61
C LEU A 563 9.10 -8.21 -3.55
N ILE A 564 8.64 -8.79 -4.67
CA ILE A 564 8.38 -10.23 -4.76
C ILE A 564 9.66 -11.03 -4.56
N ALA A 565 10.77 -10.63 -5.16
CA ALA A 565 12.05 -11.30 -4.97
C ALA A 565 12.50 -11.26 -3.49
N ARG A 566 12.38 -10.11 -2.82
CA ARG A 566 12.67 -10.01 -1.38
C ARG A 566 11.75 -10.86 -0.52
N THR A 567 10.50 -11.04 -0.93
CA THR A 567 9.52 -11.86 -0.22
C THR A 567 9.81 -13.35 -0.41
N VAL A 568 9.99 -13.79 -1.64
CA VAL A 568 10.25 -15.20 -2.00
C VAL A 568 11.60 -15.69 -1.44
N PHE A 569 12.62 -14.83 -1.48
CA PHE A 569 13.97 -15.16 -1.00
C PHE A 569 14.31 -14.53 0.35
N TYR A 570 13.30 -14.32 1.18
CA TYR A 570 13.44 -13.66 2.49
C TYR A 570 14.48 -14.34 3.38
N ASP A 571 14.46 -15.68 3.49
CA ASP A 571 15.40 -16.43 4.30
C ASP A 571 16.86 -16.30 3.80
N THR A 572 17.04 -16.16 2.49
CA THR A 572 18.36 -15.88 1.91
C THR A 572 18.85 -14.49 2.31
N LEU A 573 17.98 -13.50 2.29
CA LEU A 573 18.29 -12.14 2.74
C LEU A 573 18.63 -12.10 4.23
N LEU A 574 17.89 -12.82 5.07
CA LEU A 574 18.13 -12.86 6.51
C LEU A 574 19.55 -13.36 6.88
N GLN A 575 20.14 -14.21 6.07
CA GLN A 575 21.53 -14.67 6.31
C GLN A 575 22.54 -13.51 6.27
N ARG A 576 22.25 -12.43 5.59
CA ARG A 576 23.11 -11.24 5.52
C ARG A 576 22.89 -10.29 6.69
N TYR A 577 21.68 -10.23 7.21
CA TYR A 577 21.31 -9.29 8.25
C TYR A 577 21.59 -9.79 9.68
N GLY A 578 22.07 -11.03 9.85
CA GLY A 578 22.41 -11.60 11.14
C GLY A 578 21.24 -11.61 12.13
N ASP A 579 21.44 -11.00 13.29
CA ASP A 579 20.42 -10.93 14.34
C ASP A 579 19.33 -9.85 14.11
N TRP A 580 19.34 -9.15 12.98
CA TRP A 580 18.42 -8.08 12.65
C TRP A 580 16.94 -8.52 12.73
N LYS A 581 16.61 -9.77 12.38
CA LYS A 581 15.26 -10.35 12.54
C LYS A 581 14.71 -10.25 13.97
N ASN A 582 15.57 -10.11 14.96
CA ASN A 582 15.20 -10.02 16.37
C ASN A 582 14.93 -8.58 16.85
N ASN A 583 15.06 -7.61 15.98
CA ASN A 583 14.95 -6.20 16.32
C ASN A 583 13.55 -5.67 15.97
N ALA A 584 12.92 -5.01 16.92
CA ALA A 584 11.64 -4.32 16.72
C ALA A 584 11.72 -2.89 17.24
N LEU A 585 11.01 -1.98 16.59
CA LEU A 585 10.93 -0.58 16.94
C LEU A 585 9.49 -0.14 17.17
N VAL A 586 9.27 0.60 18.25
CA VAL A 586 8.08 1.40 18.48
C VAL A 586 8.47 2.87 18.45
N SER A 587 8.00 3.60 17.45
CA SER A 587 8.25 5.03 17.28
C SER A 587 6.94 5.79 17.45
N THR A 588 6.82 6.62 18.46
CA THR A 588 5.59 7.36 18.76
C THR A 588 5.86 8.84 18.96
N GLY A 589 4.93 9.67 18.56
CA GLY A 589 5.02 11.12 18.69
C GLY A 589 3.79 11.82 18.15
N CYS A 590 2.61 11.22 18.36
CA CYS A 590 1.32 11.80 18.04
C CYS A 590 0.41 11.67 19.25
N GLY A 591 -0.41 12.67 19.52
CA GLY A 591 -1.36 12.63 20.61
C GLY A 591 -1.17 13.77 21.61
N LEU A 592 -1.79 13.62 22.77
CA LEU A 592 -1.80 14.63 23.82
C LEU A 592 -0.73 14.37 24.85
N GLU A 593 0.17 15.34 25.03
CA GLU A 593 1.21 15.31 26.03
C GLU A 593 1.07 16.48 27.00
N PHE A 594 1.24 16.21 28.32
CA PHE A 594 1.08 17.22 29.36
C PHE A 594 2.35 18.03 29.56
N GLN A 595 2.41 19.23 28.95
CA GLN A 595 3.57 20.13 29.08
C GLN A 595 3.65 20.89 30.38
N ASN A 596 2.54 21.11 31.08
CA ASN A 596 2.54 21.91 32.32
C ASN A 596 2.98 21.14 33.57
N LEU A 597 3.49 19.95 33.37
CA LEU A 597 4.31 19.28 34.37
C LEU A 597 5.80 19.35 34.01
N PRO A 598 6.36 20.52 33.59
CA PRO A 598 7.72 20.60 33.08
C PRO A 598 8.75 20.10 34.10
N VAL A 599 8.43 20.17 35.38
CA VAL A 599 9.28 19.61 36.44
C VAL A 599 9.23 18.10 36.45
N LEU A 600 8.05 17.50 36.28
CA LEU A 600 7.89 16.03 36.24
C LEU A 600 8.43 15.46 34.94
N THR A 601 8.17 16.08 33.81
CA THR A 601 8.74 15.68 32.53
C THR A 601 10.27 15.83 32.56
N ARG A 602 10.81 16.94 33.04
CA ARG A 602 12.25 17.12 33.21
C ARG A 602 12.87 16.16 34.22
N LEU A 603 12.15 15.88 35.31
CA LEU A 603 12.59 14.93 36.33
C LEU A 603 12.57 13.50 35.77
N SER A 604 11.59 13.14 34.99
CA SER A 604 11.51 11.83 34.32
C SER A 604 12.64 11.66 33.29
N HIS A 605 12.92 12.68 32.48
CA HIS A 605 14.07 12.67 31.56
C HIS A 605 15.41 12.65 32.31
N LEU A 606 15.52 13.30 33.46
CA LEU A 606 16.71 13.26 34.29
C LEU A 606 16.91 11.94 35.05
N ILE A 607 15.83 11.34 35.54
CA ILE A 607 15.87 10.10 36.33
C ILE A 607 16.03 8.87 35.45
N TYR A 608 15.41 8.83 34.30
CA TYR A 608 15.43 7.67 33.37
C TYR A 608 16.39 7.86 32.19
N GLY A 609 17.12 8.93 32.18
CA GLY A 609 18.49 9.17 31.68
C GLY A 609 18.73 9.12 30.22
N GLY A 610 17.89 8.62 29.43
CA GLY A 610 18.13 8.55 28.02
C GLY A 610 17.44 9.69 27.28
N ARG A 611 18.18 10.60 26.69
CA ARG A 611 17.62 11.48 25.69
C ARG A 611 17.20 10.61 24.51
N GLY A 612 15.92 10.63 24.16
CA GLY A 612 15.33 9.83 23.07
C GLY A 612 14.84 8.43 23.47
N GLU A 613 14.99 8.02 24.73
CA GLU A 613 14.30 6.83 25.20
C GLU A 613 12.96 7.22 25.85
N PRO A 614 11.89 6.42 25.66
CA PRO A 614 10.63 6.64 26.34
C PRO A 614 10.88 6.62 27.85
N THR A 615 10.33 7.60 28.51
CA THR A 615 10.40 7.61 29.98
C THR A 615 9.50 6.49 30.49
N LYS A 616 9.98 5.71 31.48
CA LYS A 616 9.12 4.74 32.18
C LYS A 616 7.98 5.41 32.98
N PHE A 617 7.90 6.72 32.90
CA PHE A 617 6.85 7.52 33.52
C PHE A 617 6.01 8.13 32.37
N PRO A 618 4.81 7.63 32.13
CA PRO A 618 3.98 8.12 31.04
C PRO A 618 3.52 9.54 31.28
N THR A 619 3.75 10.40 30.30
CA THR A 619 3.38 11.82 30.33
C THR A 619 2.18 12.13 29.43
N GLY A 620 1.75 11.19 28.63
CA GLY A 620 0.60 11.33 27.76
C GLY A 620 0.37 10.08 26.91
N GLU A 621 -0.42 10.24 25.87
CA GLU A 621 -0.88 9.15 25.01
C GLU A 621 0.26 8.43 24.28
N SER A 622 1.11 9.19 23.60
CA SER A 622 2.24 8.62 22.86
C SER A 622 3.14 7.77 23.75
N THR A 623 3.38 8.23 24.97
CA THR A 623 4.21 7.48 25.93
C THR A 623 3.54 6.18 26.38
N PHE A 624 2.22 6.22 26.65
CA PHE A 624 1.48 5.01 27.02
C PHE A 624 1.44 3.98 25.88
N ILE A 625 1.15 4.43 24.66
CA ILE A 625 1.15 3.55 23.47
C ILE A 625 2.53 2.91 23.31
N ASN A 626 3.58 3.73 23.42
CA ASN A 626 4.95 3.26 23.26
C ASN A 626 5.29 2.16 24.27
N LEU A 627 5.02 2.39 25.55
CA LEU A 627 5.30 1.42 26.61
C LEU A 627 4.52 0.12 26.43
N ARG A 628 3.21 0.22 26.12
CA ARG A 628 2.36 -0.96 25.92
C ARG A 628 2.84 -1.81 24.73
N LEU A 629 3.18 -1.17 23.63
CA LEU A 629 3.65 -1.88 22.45
C LEU A 629 5.04 -2.48 22.63
N GLN A 630 5.92 -1.83 23.40
CA GLN A 630 7.18 -2.46 23.80
C GLN A 630 6.92 -3.74 24.61
N ASP A 631 6.05 -3.69 25.63
CA ASP A 631 5.70 -4.87 26.42
C ASP A 631 5.16 -6.01 25.54
N THR A 632 4.35 -5.66 24.54
CA THR A 632 3.80 -6.62 23.57
C THR A 632 4.90 -7.21 22.69
N LEU A 633 5.78 -6.38 22.13
CA LEU A 633 6.86 -6.81 21.25
C LEU A 633 7.92 -7.64 21.97
N GLU A 634 8.21 -7.37 23.24
CA GLU A 634 9.16 -8.15 24.06
C GLU A 634 8.75 -9.62 24.20
N THR A 635 7.49 -9.94 23.91
CA THR A 635 7.04 -11.36 23.87
C THR A 635 7.55 -12.15 22.69
N GLY A 636 7.97 -11.47 21.59
CA GLY A 636 8.41 -12.10 20.33
C GLY A 636 9.79 -11.67 19.85
N PHE A 637 10.33 -10.56 20.32
CA PHE A 637 11.60 -9.99 19.87
C PHE A 637 12.61 -9.89 21.02
N MET A 638 13.88 -10.15 20.73
CA MET A 638 14.94 -10.04 21.74
C MET A 638 15.39 -8.60 21.96
N ASN A 639 15.32 -7.76 20.93
CA ASN A 639 15.79 -6.38 20.96
C ASN A 639 14.62 -5.45 20.60
N VAL A 640 13.89 -4.99 21.58
CA VAL A 640 12.81 -4.02 21.38
C VAL A 640 13.32 -2.64 21.77
N LYS A 641 13.17 -1.69 20.86
CA LYS A 641 13.51 -0.29 21.08
C LYS A 641 12.24 0.55 20.99
N GLY A 642 12.02 1.38 21.99
CA GLY A 642 11.02 2.42 21.97
C GLY A 642 11.67 3.77 21.74
N THR A 643 11.19 4.53 20.78
CA THR A 643 11.56 5.94 20.62
C THR A 643 10.32 6.80 20.77
N PHE A 644 10.46 7.83 21.57
CA PHE A 644 9.43 8.82 21.81
C PHE A 644 9.90 10.17 21.31
N LEU A 645 9.22 10.71 20.33
CA LEU A 645 9.55 11.97 19.68
C LEU A 645 8.42 12.99 19.95
N ALA A 646 8.46 13.60 21.10
CA ALA A 646 7.61 14.76 21.39
C ALA A 646 8.03 15.95 20.53
N ALA A 647 7.10 16.87 20.31
CA ALA A 647 7.37 18.14 19.62
C ALA A 647 8.55 18.92 20.24
N SER A 648 8.86 18.63 21.51
CA SER A 648 9.98 19.21 22.26
C SER A 648 11.31 18.46 22.12
N GLN A 649 11.33 17.29 21.50
CA GLN A 649 12.50 16.41 21.42
C GLN A 649 12.84 16.02 19.98
N ARG A 650 12.57 16.90 19.03
CA ARG A 650 12.76 16.61 17.61
C ARG A 650 14.20 16.31 17.30
N GLU A 651 14.38 15.18 16.63
CA GLU A 651 15.60 14.92 15.91
C GLU A 651 15.83 15.97 14.85
N GLY A 652 17.04 16.37 14.72
CA GLY A 652 17.49 16.91 13.48
C GLY A 652 17.77 18.40 13.42
N PHE A 653 17.58 19.13 14.47
CA PHE A 653 18.14 20.50 14.51
C PHE A 653 19.63 20.41 14.86
N SER A 654 20.48 20.62 13.87
CA SER A 654 21.90 20.86 14.11
C SER A 654 22.09 22.23 14.79
N LYS A 655 23.27 22.47 15.37
CA LYS A 655 23.59 23.82 15.89
C LYS A 655 23.53 24.89 14.82
N GLU A 656 23.83 24.51 13.59
CA GLU A 656 23.76 25.36 12.41
C GLU A 656 22.34 25.74 12.07
N ASP A 657 21.40 24.77 12.10
CA ASP A 657 19.96 25.01 11.87
C ASP A 657 19.37 25.94 12.92
N ILE A 658 19.77 25.78 14.16
CA ILE A 658 19.34 26.63 15.27
C ILE A 658 19.87 28.05 15.11
N ASN A 659 21.16 28.21 14.77
CA ASN A 659 21.72 29.49 14.50
C ASN A 659 21.04 30.17 13.31
N LEU A 660 20.63 29.41 12.32
CA LEU A 660 19.88 29.90 11.17
C LEU A 660 18.48 30.42 11.60
N ILE A 661 17.76 29.65 12.43
CA ILE A 661 16.46 30.06 12.99
C ILE A 661 16.64 31.33 13.85
N GLU A 662 17.69 31.44 14.66
CA GLU A 662 17.99 32.61 15.48
C GLU A 662 18.34 33.86 14.66
N GLN A 663 18.96 33.67 13.49
CA GLN A 663 19.34 34.78 12.60
C GLN A 663 18.18 35.41 11.85
N THR A 664 17.03 34.72 11.74
CA THR A 664 15.90 35.12 10.88
C THR A 664 15.01 36.24 11.48
N GLY A 665 15.31 36.83 12.64
CA GLY A 665 14.75 38.08 13.13
C GLY A 665 14.16 38.07 14.53
N LEU A 666 13.82 39.25 15.01
CA LEU A 666 13.31 39.50 16.37
C LEU A 666 12.01 38.72 16.67
N LEU A 667 11.14 38.56 15.68
CA LEU A 667 9.89 37.82 15.82
C LEU A 667 10.15 36.34 16.09
N ASN A 668 11.16 35.77 15.45
CA ASN A 668 11.53 34.37 15.63
C ASN A 668 12.22 34.14 16.98
N ARG A 669 12.97 35.11 17.49
CA ARG A 669 13.51 35.05 18.86
C ARG A 669 12.43 35.06 19.95
N ILE A 670 11.29 35.73 19.68
CA ILE A 670 10.15 35.75 20.59
C ILE A 670 9.36 34.44 20.48
N LEU A 671 9.25 33.92 19.28
CA LEU A 671 8.49 32.72 18.96
C LEU A 671 9.27 31.44 19.30
N PHE A 672 10.59 31.47 19.16
CA PHE A 672 11.50 30.41 19.55
C PHE A 672 12.51 30.95 20.57
N PRO A 673 12.16 31.02 21.84
CA PRO A 673 13.15 31.38 22.84
C PRO A 673 14.35 30.47 22.74
N SER A 674 15.54 31.01 22.77
CA SER A 674 16.80 30.25 22.70
C SER A 674 16.87 29.09 23.69
N ASN A 675 16.17 29.21 24.81
CA ASN A 675 16.03 28.16 25.82
C ASN A 675 15.16 26.98 25.32
N LEU A 676 14.15 27.23 24.50
CA LEU A 676 13.35 26.17 23.88
C LEU A 676 14.15 25.50 22.78
N VAL A 677 14.84 26.28 21.97
CA VAL A 677 15.67 25.81 20.89
C VAL A 677 16.89 25.04 21.43
N SER A 678 17.56 25.52 22.48
CA SER A 678 18.66 24.77 23.12
C SER A 678 18.21 23.51 23.84
N PHE A 679 16.98 23.48 24.32
CA PHE A 679 16.35 22.28 24.87
C PHE A 679 16.02 21.26 23.79
N LEU A 680 15.58 21.72 22.62
CA LEU A 680 15.30 20.92 21.42
C LEU A 680 16.61 20.38 20.77
N SER A 681 17.71 21.13 20.90
CA SER A 681 18.99 20.91 20.20
C SER A 681 20.03 20.15 20.98
N SER A 682 19.70 19.70 22.17
CA SER A 682 20.71 19.00 22.96
C SER A 682 21.19 17.75 22.24
N ASP A 683 22.48 17.66 22.05
CA ASP A 683 23.39 16.74 21.34
C ASP A 683 23.07 15.24 21.22
N THR A 684 21.86 14.83 21.39
CA THR A 684 21.45 13.48 21.09
C THR A 684 20.83 13.46 19.70
N LYS A 685 21.60 13.06 18.74
CA LYS A 685 21.11 12.43 17.53
C LYS A 685 20.35 11.18 17.94
N VAL A 686 19.10 11.31 18.33
CA VAL A 686 18.19 10.18 18.18
C VAL A 686 18.02 10.07 16.67
N THR A 687 18.71 9.18 16.06
CA THR A 687 18.59 8.93 14.64
C THR A 687 17.41 8.00 14.45
N GLY A 688 16.17 8.53 14.43
CA GLY A 688 14.97 7.75 14.14
C GLY A 688 15.14 6.95 12.85
N ALA A 689 15.77 7.56 11.85
CA ALA A 689 16.13 6.86 10.62
C ALA A 689 17.04 5.65 10.88
N THR A 690 18.08 5.78 11.69
CA THR A 690 18.98 4.65 12.01
C THR A 690 18.23 3.54 12.74
N ASP A 691 17.33 3.89 13.65
CA ASP A 691 16.55 2.91 14.39
C ASP A 691 15.55 2.19 13.48
N HIS A 692 14.91 2.92 12.56
CA HIS A 692 14.07 2.34 11.52
C HIS A 692 14.86 1.35 10.66
N LEU A 693 16.02 1.76 10.12
CA LEU A 693 16.85 0.91 9.25
C LEU A 693 17.35 -0.36 9.97
N ASN A 694 17.55 -0.27 11.29
CA ASN A 694 18.03 -1.40 12.10
C ASN A 694 16.90 -2.31 12.63
N SER A 695 15.66 -2.10 12.24
CA SER A 695 14.50 -2.83 12.77
C SER A 695 13.81 -3.68 11.72
N ASN A 696 13.49 -4.93 12.09
CA ASN A 696 12.74 -5.84 11.24
C ASN A 696 11.23 -5.59 11.32
N LEU A 697 10.72 -5.31 12.52
CA LEU A 697 9.35 -4.85 12.73
C LEU A 697 9.36 -3.40 13.20
N ILE A 698 8.57 -2.58 12.55
CA ILE A 698 8.45 -1.16 12.85
C ILE A 698 6.99 -0.82 13.11
N PHE A 699 6.70 -0.30 14.29
CA PHE A 699 5.42 0.32 14.59
C PHE A 699 5.61 1.82 14.74
N THR A 700 4.80 2.59 14.03
CA THR A 700 4.86 4.06 14.07
C THR A 700 3.49 4.62 14.43
N PHE A 701 3.45 5.55 15.42
CA PHE A 701 2.29 6.35 15.75
C PHE A 701 2.66 7.83 15.59
N ALA A 702 2.15 8.48 14.54
CA ALA A 702 2.59 9.79 14.10
C ALA A 702 1.46 10.58 13.44
N HIS A 703 1.64 11.88 13.23
CA HIS A 703 0.83 12.62 12.25
C HIS A 703 1.23 12.25 10.84
N GLY A 704 0.31 12.32 9.88
CA GLY A 704 0.65 11.95 8.52
C GLY A 704 -0.17 12.59 7.42
N SER A 705 0.38 12.44 6.24
CA SER A 705 -0.22 12.74 4.95
C SER A 705 0.20 11.66 3.96
N PHE A 706 -0.31 11.71 2.74
CA PHE A 706 0.02 10.71 1.71
C PHE A 706 1.53 10.68 1.36
N ASN A 707 2.25 11.79 1.58
CA ASN A 707 3.66 11.96 1.21
C ASN A 707 4.63 11.99 2.40
N LEU A 708 4.12 11.92 3.64
CA LEU A 708 4.97 11.96 4.84
C LEU A 708 4.25 11.44 6.07
N PHE A 709 5.00 11.08 7.09
CA PHE A 709 4.54 11.12 8.48
C PHE A 709 5.58 11.78 9.39
N GLU A 710 5.09 12.40 10.45
CA GLU A 710 5.94 13.14 11.37
C GLU A 710 5.50 12.99 12.81
N HIS A 711 6.47 12.97 13.73
CA HIS A 711 6.22 12.90 15.14
C HIS A 711 6.07 14.31 15.73
N GLY A 712 4.90 14.58 16.31
CA GLY A 712 4.65 15.85 16.95
C GLY A 712 3.43 15.79 17.85
N ASP A 713 3.63 15.89 19.17
CA ASP A 713 2.53 15.81 20.12
C ASP A 713 1.80 17.14 20.30
N ILE A 714 0.50 17.05 20.54
CA ILE A 714 -0.33 18.19 20.92
C ILE A 714 -0.13 18.43 22.41
N LEU A 715 0.36 19.60 22.74
CA LEU A 715 0.64 20.02 24.09
C LEU A 715 -0.62 20.56 24.75
N VAL A 716 -0.95 20.10 25.92
CA VAL A 716 -2.11 20.54 26.69
C VAL A 716 -1.71 21.17 28.03
N ASP A 717 -2.53 22.10 28.54
CA ASP A 717 -2.34 22.68 29.89
C ASP A 717 -2.82 21.71 30.98
N ALA A 718 -2.63 22.11 32.25
CA ALA A 718 -3.01 21.30 33.40
C ALA A 718 -4.53 21.01 33.49
N ARG A 719 -5.36 21.67 32.71
CA ARG A 719 -6.80 21.47 32.61
C ARG A 719 -7.18 20.57 31.46
N GLY A 720 -6.18 20.07 30.68
CA GLY A 720 -6.40 19.31 29.45
C GLY A 720 -6.86 20.16 28.27
N ILE A 721 -6.73 21.50 28.41
CA ILE A 721 -7.00 22.38 27.27
C ILE A 721 -5.76 22.42 26.41
N PRO A 722 -5.86 22.12 25.10
CA PRO A 722 -4.74 22.27 24.21
C PRO A 722 -4.10 23.64 24.41
N LEU A 723 -2.82 23.66 24.65
CA LEU A 723 -2.02 24.86 24.53
C LEU A 723 -1.98 25.27 23.05
N ILE A 724 -3.15 25.45 22.51
CA ILE A 724 -3.34 26.25 21.33
C ILE A 724 -3.08 27.69 21.79
N SER A 725 -1.84 27.93 22.15
CA SER A 725 -1.34 29.30 22.16
C SER A 725 -1.85 29.96 20.88
N PRO A 726 -2.27 31.23 20.92
CA PRO A 726 -2.36 31.98 19.68
C PRO A 726 -1.14 31.75 18.77
N LEU A 727 -0.01 31.42 19.34
CA LEU A 727 1.23 31.02 18.69
C LEU A 727 1.20 29.60 18.09
N ALA A 728 0.53 28.62 18.65
CA ALA A 728 0.37 27.29 18.03
C ALA A 728 -0.68 27.29 16.92
N ARG A 729 -1.60 28.25 16.90
CA ARG A 729 -2.42 28.53 15.71
C ARG A 729 -1.63 29.26 14.62
N ILE A 730 -0.52 29.85 14.97
CA ILE A 730 0.36 30.65 14.11
C ILE A 730 1.41 29.76 13.44
N TYR A 731 1.78 28.70 14.10
CA TYR A 731 2.59 27.66 13.51
C TYR A 731 1.67 26.45 13.26
N PRO A 732 1.63 25.91 12.04
CA PRO A 732 1.24 24.51 11.91
C PRO A 732 1.99 23.76 13.01
N PRO A 733 1.35 22.78 13.67
CA PRO A 733 1.99 22.05 14.74
C PRO A 733 3.42 21.89 14.35
N LEU A 734 4.36 22.25 15.22
CA LEU A 734 5.79 22.42 14.92
C LEU A 734 6.39 21.25 14.12
N GLY A 735 5.57 20.45 13.51
CA GLY A 735 5.70 19.31 12.69
C GLY A 735 5.76 19.61 11.21
N SER A 736 4.71 20.12 10.69
CA SER A 736 4.64 20.28 9.23
C SER A 736 5.62 21.34 8.76
N GLY A 737 6.65 20.92 8.08
CA GLY A 737 7.58 21.78 7.37
C GLY A 737 8.68 22.45 8.20
N LEU A 738 8.79 22.25 9.50
CA LEU A 738 9.95 22.70 10.27
C LEU A 738 10.96 21.58 10.50
N ASN A 739 10.67 20.39 10.05
CA ASN A 739 11.47 19.26 10.43
C ASN A 739 11.55 18.18 9.36
N ALA A 740 12.28 18.44 8.31
CA ALA A 740 12.64 17.40 7.36
C ALA A 740 13.47 16.27 7.97
N LYS A 741 14.03 16.45 9.14
CA LYS A 741 14.83 15.42 9.84
C LYS A 741 14.01 14.56 10.81
N GLY A 742 12.87 15.03 11.29
CA GLY A 742 11.96 14.25 12.12
C GLY A 742 10.74 13.75 11.35
N ALA A 743 10.60 14.15 10.10
CA ALA A 743 9.60 13.66 9.18
C ALA A 743 10.21 12.59 8.28
N PHE A 744 9.48 11.49 8.12
CA PHE A 744 9.75 10.52 7.08
C PHE A 744 8.94 10.95 5.87
N ASP A 745 9.51 11.76 5.03
CA ASP A 745 8.90 12.18 3.77
C ASP A 745 9.41 11.33 2.59
N ILE A 746 8.70 11.40 1.48
CA ILE A 746 9.06 10.67 0.27
C ILE A 746 10.50 10.95 -0.18
N ARG A 747 11.01 12.18 0.01
CA ARG A 747 12.38 12.54 -0.36
C ARG A 747 13.41 11.82 0.50
N SER A 748 13.19 11.81 1.81
CA SER A 748 14.09 11.17 2.77
C SER A 748 14.09 9.66 2.58
N VAL A 749 12.88 9.06 2.47
CA VAL A 749 12.70 7.62 2.40
C VAL A 749 13.19 7.05 1.07
N ASN A 750 13.00 7.76 -0.04
CA ASN A 750 13.47 7.32 -1.37
C ASN A 750 14.99 7.10 -1.43
N GLY A 751 15.75 7.79 -0.58
CA GLY A 751 17.21 7.60 -0.47
C GLY A 751 17.65 6.64 0.62
N MET A 752 16.72 5.99 1.34
CA MET A 752 17.04 5.03 2.40
C MET A 752 17.08 3.61 1.85
N GLU A 753 17.83 2.75 2.52
CA GLU A 753 17.95 1.32 2.22
C GLU A 753 17.46 0.52 3.42
N TYR A 754 16.18 0.16 3.38
CA TYR A 754 15.57 -0.69 4.39
C TYR A 754 15.89 -2.16 4.11
N GLY A 755 16.05 -2.93 5.18
CA GLY A 755 15.91 -4.38 5.08
C GLY A 755 14.45 -4.78 4.80
N PRO A 756 14.18 -6.05 4.47
CA PRO A 756 12.84 -6.55 4.14
C PRO A 756 11.91 -6.61 5.36
N SER A 757 11.65 -5.44 5.95
CA SER A 757 10.90 -5.24 7.20
C SER A 757 9.40 -5.30 7.02
N VAL A 758 8.70 -5.47 8.14
CA VAL A 758 7.25 -5.25 8.27
C VAL A 758 7.03 -3.93 8.99
N MET A 759 6.17 -3.08 8.46
CA MET A 759 5.87 -1.77 9.01
C MET A 759 4.36 -1.55 9.20
N PHE A 760 3.96 -1.16 10.40
CA PHE A 760 2.59 -0.74 10.71
C PHE A 760 2.58 0.74 11.10
N VAL A 761 1.87 1.55 10.32
CA VAL A 761 1.88 3.01 10.46
C VAL A 761 0.50 3.50 10.84
N VAL A 762 0.35 3.92 12.09
CA VAL A 762 -0.83 4.61 12.60
C VAL A 762 -0.63 6.11 12.38
N SER A 763 -1.00 6.55 11.20
CA SER A 763 -0.84 7.93 10.77
C SER A 763 -1.84 8.22 9.65
N CYS A 764 -2.39 9.43 9.63
CA CYS A 764 -3.42 9.82 8.67
C CYS A 764 -2.93 9.69 7.22
N ILE A 765 -3.73 9.08 6.36
CA ILE A 765 -3.58 9.09 4.88
C ILE A 765 -2.29 8.42 4.36
N THR A 766 -1.47 7.84 5.20
CA THR A 766 -0.17 7.25 4.80
C THR A 766 -0.28 5.96 3.98
N GLY A 767 -1.46 5.39 3.89
CA GLY A 767 -1.79 4.27 3.01
C GLY A 767 -2.58 4.67 1.76
N ARG A 768 -2.73 5.95 1.48
CA ARG A 768 -3.47 6.42 0.32
C ARG A 768 -2.67 6.23 -0.97
N THR A 769 -3.30 5.59 -1.95
CA THR A 769 -2.76 5.41 -3.31
C THR A 769 -3.75 5.79 -4.40
N ASP A 770 -5.02 5.99 -4.04
CA ASP A 770 -6.06 6.34 -5.00
C ASP A 770 -5.88 7.76 -5.56
N GLY A 771 -5.70 7.85 -6.87
CA GLY A 771 -5.53 9.10 -7.59
C GLY A 771 -4.20 9.81 -7.36
N LEU A 772 -3.18 9.07 -6.94
CA LEU A 772 -1.85 9.59 -6.67
C LEU A 772 -0.80 8.80 -7.46
N GLU A 773 0.15 9.53 -8.03
CA GLU A 773 1.37 8.92 -8.54
C GLU A 773 2.08 8.16 -7.42
N PRO A 774 2.55 6.93 -7.67
CA PRO A 774 3.14 6.10 -6.62
C PRO A 774 4.37 6.74 -5.97
N GLU A 775 5.19 7.48 -6.71
CA GLU A 775 6.34 8.20 -6.21
C GLU A 775 5.98 9.32 -5.23
N ASN A 776 4.73 9.79 -5.27
CA ASN A 776 4.22 10.81 -4.37
C ASN A 776 3.58 10.22 -3.11
N THR A 777 3.59 8.88 -2.95
CA THR A 777 2.96 8.21 -1.81
C THR A 777 4.00 7.57 -0.90
N ILE A 778 3.90 7.87 0.39
CA ILE A 778 4.87 7.39 1.37
C ILE A 778 4.85 5.85 1.51
N SER A 779 3.69 5.21 1.32
CA SER A 779 3.59 3.75 1.35
C SER A 779 4.41 3.08 0.24
N GLN A 780 4.29 3.58 -0.99
CA GLN A 780 5.01 3.04 -2.13
C GLN A 780 6.50 3.36 -2.04
N THR A 781 6.85 4.54 -1.52
CA THR A 781 8.24 4.92 -1.29
C THR A 781 8.92 3.99 -0.27
N PHE A 782 8.22 3.55 0.77
CA PHE A 782 8.78 2.55 1.70
C PHE A 782 8.97 1.17 1.05
N LEU A 783 8.04 0.74 0.18
CA LEU A 783 8.23 -0.50 -0.59
C LEU A 783 9.43 -0.38 -1.54
N HIS A 784 9.55 0.74 -2.25
CA HIS A 784 10.73 1.06 -3.06
C HIS A 784 12.01 1.02 -2.23
N ALA A 785 12.00 1.60 -1.03
CA ALA A 785 13.15 1.65 -0.12
C ALA A 785 13.53 0.30 0.50
N GLY A 786 12.70 -0.75 0.41
CA GLY A 786 13.04 -2.11 0.85
C GLY A 786 12.05 -2.80 1.78
N ILE A 787 11.05 -2.10 2.31
CA ILE A 787 10.02 -2.70 3.16
C ILE A 787 9.26 -3.80 2.37
N ASN A 788 9.00 -4.95 3.00
CA ASN A 788 8.27 -6.05 2.37
C ASN A 788 6.77 -6.04 2.64
N ALA A 789 6.36 -5.46 3.75
CA ALA A 789 4.95 -5.32 4.09
C ALA A 789 4.72 -3.99 4.81
N TYR A 790 3.89 -3.15 4.24
CA TYR A 790 3.51 -1.86 4.78
C TYR A 790 2.01 -1.84 5.06
N VAL A 791 1.62 -1.54 6.29
CA VAL A 791 0.21 -1.35 6.67
C VAL A 791 0.00 0.12 7.03
N GLY A 792 -0.87 0.80 6.31
CA GLY A 792 -1.17 2.22 6.52
C GLY A 792 -2.63 2.57 6.25
N ALA A 793 -3.06 3.70 6.78
CA ALA A 793 -4.43 4.18 6.66
C ALA A 793 -4.67 4.93 5.34
N THR A 794 -5.69 4.56 4.61
CA THR A 794 -6.05 5.20 3.34
C THR A 794 -6.71 6.58 3.52
N ARG A 795 -7.19 6.86 4.72
CA ARG A 795 -7.81 8.15 5.12
C ARG A 795 -7.32 8.60 6.50
N VAL A 796 -7.93 9.65 7.02
CA VAL A 796 -7.60 10.20 8.34
C VAL A 796 -7.95 9.20 9.44
N THR A 797 -6.95 8.80 10.22
CA THR A 797 -7.13 7.83 11.31
C THR A 797 -8.03 8.39 12.40
N ALA A 798 -8.92 7.54 12.86
CA ALA A 798 -9.88 7.93 13.89
C ALA A 798 -9.22 8.03 15.27
N ASP A 799 -9.45 9.16 15.94
CA ASP A 799 -8.99 9.43 17.29
C ASP A 799 -10.17 9.30 18.28
N PRO A 800 -10.05 8.63 19.44
CA PRO A 800 -11.08 8.59 20.46
C PRO A 800 -11.41 9.96 21.09
N GLY A 801 -10.70 11.01 20.71
CA GLY A 801 -11.01 12.39 21.10
C GLY A 801 -10.76 12.66 22.59
N TYR A 802 -9.51 12.83 22.95
CA TYR A 802 -9.10 13.15 24.32
C TYR A 802 -9.50 14.54 24.81
N LEU A 803 -10.14 15.32 23.98
CA LEU A 803 -10.50 16.70 24.28
C LEU A 803 -11.88 16.85 24.94
N ASP A 804 -12.63 15.75 25.11
CA ASP A 804 -13.88 15.79 25.87
C ASP A 804 -13.58 15.83 27.39
N PRO A 805 -14.11 16.83 28.11
CA PRO A 805 -13.96 16.89 29.56
C PRO A 805 -14.73 15.79 30.33
N ARG A 806 -15.55 14.99 29.64
CA ARG A 806 -16.25 13.85 30.20
C ARG A 806 -15.29 12.67 30.43
N PRO A 807 -15.46 11.90 31.52
CA PRO A 807 -14.63 10.73 31.73
C PRO A 807 -14.91 9.69 30.61
N LEU A 808 -13.87 9.25 29.95
CA LEU A 808 -13.95 8.12 29.03
C LEU A 808 -14.19 6.81 29.79
N PRO A 809 -14.83 5.80 29.18
CA PRO A 809 -14.88 4.45 29.71
C PRO A 809 -13.45 3.99 30.03
N GLY A 810 -13.23 3.31 31.14
CA GLY A 810 -11.90 2.98 31.63
C GLY A 810 -11.25 4.05 32.49
N GLY A 811 -11.82 5.26 32.57
CA GLY A 811 -11.45 6.29 33.54
C GLY A 811 -10.37 7.26 33.11
N TRP A 812 -10.09 7.33 31.83
CA TRP A 812 -9.40 8.47 31.21
C TRP A 812 -10.33 9.67 31.28
N GLY A 813 -10.01 10.61 32.11
CA GLY A 813 -10.51 11.97 31.97
C GLY A 813 -9.37 12.80 31.40
N ILE A 814 -9.68 13.73 30.51
CA ILE A 814 -8.72 14.72 30.09
C ILE A 814 -8.37 15.61 31.24
N GLY A 815 -7.11 15.89 31.39
CA GLY A 815 -6.57 16.74 32.41
C GLY A 815 -5.67 16.00 33.37
N THR A 816 -5.09 16.75 34.28
CA THR A 816 -4.08 16.27 35.23
C THR A 816 -4.60 15.08 36.06
N LEU A 817 -5.88 15.09 36.42
CA LEU A 817 -6.48 14.01 37.23
C LEU A 817 -6.64 12.72 36.43
N GLY A 818 -7.03 12.80 35.19
CA GLY A 818 -7.11 11.64 34.28
C GLY A 818 -5.75 11.00 34.06
N LEU A 819 -4.74 11.82 33.74
CA LEU A 819 -3.37 11.36 33.61
C LEU A 819 -2.84 10.74 34.92
N LEU A 820 -3.03 11.38 36.03
CA LEU A 820 -2.59 10.83 37.33
C LEU A 820 -3.26 9.49 37.62
N LYS A 821 -4.54 9.34 37.33
CA LYS A 821 -5.27 8.08 37.49
C LYS A 821 -4.73 6.99 36.53
N ALA A 822 -4.52 7.32 35.25
CA ALA A 822 -3.95 6.41 34.27
C ALA A 822 -2.54 5.99 34.67
N THR A 823 -1.70 6.95 35.09
CA THR A 823 -0.34 6.68 35.60
C THR A 823 -0.36 5.82 36.85
N PHE A 824 -1.27 6.09 37.80
CA PHE A 824 -1.41 5.27 38.98
C PHE A 824 -1.85 3.83 38.64
N ASN A 825 -2.82 3.65 37.76
CA ASN A 825 -3.27 2.34 37.34
C ASN A 825 -2.12 1.57 36.61
N TYR A 826 -1.37 2.25 35.78
CA TYR A 826 -0.21 1.66 35.13
C TYR A 826 0.85 1.21 36.14
N LEU A 827 1.27 2.11 37.06
CA LEU A 827 2.35 1.81 38.01
C LEU A 827 1.96 0.78 39.08
N VAL A 828 0.68 0.74 39.48
CA VAL A 828 0.24 -0.09 40.59
C VAL A 828 -0.40 -1.39 40.13
N LYS A 829 -1.13 -1.33 39.03
CA LYS A 829 -1.91 -2.46 38.54
C LYS A 829 -1.42 -3.04 37.21
N ASN A 830 -0.44 -2.38 36.59
CA ASN A 830 0.01 -2.68 35.22
C ASN A 830 -1.14 -2.64 34.20
N GLU A 831 -2.08 -1.71 34.39
CA GLU A 831 -3.23 -1.48 33.52
C GLU A 831 -2.96 -0.26 32.66
N TYR A 832 -3.03 -0.43 31.36
CA TYR A 832 -2.95 0.67 30.39
C TYR A 832 -4.31 1.32 30.19
N PRO A 833 -4.35 2.65 29.90
CA PRO A 833 -5.59 3.30 29.48
C PRO A 833 -6.02 2.84 28.09
N ASP A 834 -7.27 3.12 27.71
CA ASP A 834 -7.75 2.91 26.35
C ASP A 834 -7.03 3.84 25.38
N PHE A 835 -6.76 3.34 24.18
CA PHE A 835 -5.93 4.01 23.20
C PHE A 835 -6.67 4.39 21.93
N HIS A 836 -5.94 5.16 21.10
CA HIS A 836 -6.26 5.42 19.71
C HIS A 836 -6.64 4.13 18.97
N PHE A 837 -7.69 4.20 18.18
CA PHE A 837 -8.26 3.01 17.51
C PHE A 837 -7.25 2.29 16.60
N GLY A 838 -6.50 3.03 15.79
CA GLY A 838 -5.46 2.46 14.95
C GLY A 838 -4.32 1.81 15.74
N ALA A 839 -3.97 2.35 16.92
CA ALA A 839 -2.93 1.78 17.77
C ALA A 839 -3.35 0.44 18.36
N VAL A 840 -4.61 0.28 18.76
CA VAL A 840 -5.15 -1.00 19.26
C VAL A 840 -5.20 -2.03 18.14
N LEU A 841 -5.66 -1.64 16.95
CA LEU A 841 -5.66 -2.52 15.78
C LEU A 841 -4.23 -2.96 15.42
N GLY A 842 -3.27 -2.04 15.49
CA GLY A 842 -1.86 -2.35 15.24
C GLY A 842 -1.24 -3.27 16.29
N GLU A 843 -1.65 -3.15 17.56
CA GLU A 843 -1.26 -4.09 18.60
C GLU A 843 -1.80 -5.49 18.31
N ASP A 844 -3.09 -5.60 17.97
CA ASP A 844 -3.70 -6.89 17.61
C ASP A 844 -3.00 -7.51 16.39
N PHE A 845 -2.64 -6.69 15.39
CA PHE A 845 -1.85 -7.13 14.25
C PHE A 845 -0.49 -7.70 14.69
N ILE A 846 0.23 -7.00 15.55
CA ILE A 846 1.54 -7.43 16.07
C ILE A 846 1.41 -8.75 16.83
N VAL A 847 0.42 -8.85 17.73
CA VAL A 847 0.16 -10.07 18.49
C VAL A 847 -0.10 -11.26 17.57
N ASN A 848 -0.93 -11.06 16.55
CA ASN A 848 -1.23 -12.10 15.59
C ASN A 848 -0.01 -12.46 14.72
N LEU A 849 0.79 -11.47 14.33
CA LEU A 849 2.00 -11.68 13.51
C LEU A 849 3.11 -12.45 14.24
N ILE A 850 3.24 -12.23 15.57
CA ILE A 850 4.25 -12.93 16.39
C ILE A 850 3.94 -14.42 16.53
N ARG A 851 2.68 -14.83 16.35
CA ARG A 851 2.30 -16.24 16.41
C ARG A 851 2.99 -17.00 15.28
N ASP A 852 3.43 -18.19 15.60
CA ASP A 852 3.98 -19.11 14.61
C ASP A 852 2.95 -19.34 13.48
N ASP A 853 3.45 -19.44 12.25
CA ASP A 853 2.67 -19.65 11.03
C ASP A 853 1.71 -18.51 10.62
N SER A 854 1.81 -17.33 11.21
CA SER A 854 0.97 -16.19 10.78
C SER A 854 1.64 -15.38 9.68
N THR A 855 0.96 -15.25 8.54
CA THR A 855 1.36 -14.32 7.47
C THR A 855 0.92 -12.89 7.81
N THR A 856 1.53 -11.89 7.15
CA THR A 856 1.18 -10.47 7.33
C THR A 856 -0.28 -10.20 7.02
N GLY A 857 -0.81 -10.76 5.93
CA GLY A 857 -2.23 -10.62 5.58
C GLY A 857 -3.15 -11.30 6.58
N ARG A 858 -2.80 -12.50 7.06
CA ARG A 858 -3.58 -13.21 8.07
C ARG A 858 -3.59 -12.46 9.40
N ALA A 859 -2.44 -11.94 9.81
CA ALA A 859 -2.34 -11.15 11.04
C ALA A 859 -3.24 -9.91 10.99
N LEU A 860 -3.28 -9.21 9.84
CA LEU A 860 -4.14 -8.04 9.67
C LEU A 860 -5.63 -8.42 9.61
N ARG A 861 -6.00 -9.47 8.87
CA ARG A 861 -7.38 -9.99 8.83
C ARG A 861 -7.87 -10.34 10.24
N ASP A 862 -7.09 -11.12 10.97
CA ASP A 862 -7.47 -11.59 12.29
C ASP A 862 -7.56 -10.42 13.29
N ALA A 863 -6.67 -9.43 13.18
CA ALA A 863 -6.76 -8.19 13.95
C ALA A 863 -8.06 -7.44 13.66
N LYS A 864 -8.41 -7.23 12.40
CA LYS A 864 -9.66 -6.58 11.99
C LYS A 864 -10.90 -7.32 12.49
N ASN A 865 -10.93 -8.65 12.35
CA ASN A 865 -12.05 -9.48 12.78
C ASN A 865 -12.21 -9.55 14.30
N GLN A 866 -11.13 -9.37 15.06
CA GLN A 866 -11.15 -9.34 16.53
C GLN A 866 -11.48 -7.97 17.09
N TYR A 867 -11.13 -6.92 16.36
CA TYR A 867 -11.17 -5.54 16.81
C TYR A 867 -12.59 -5.00 17.02
N LEU A 868 -13.53 -5.42 16.19
CA LEU A 868 -14.92 -5.02 16.33
C LEU A 868 -15.56 -5.71 17.54
N PRO A 869 -16.34 -4.99 18.35
CA PRO A 869 -17.04 -5.59 19.47
C PRO A 869 -18.05 -6.64 18.99
N LYS A 870 -18.20 -7.72 19.76
CA LYS A 870 -19.14 -8.82 19.41
C LYS A 870 -20.61 -8.45 19.58
N ASP A 871 -20.90 -7.37 20.26
CA ASP A 871 -22.24 -6.84 20.42
C ASP A 871 -22.27 -5.32 20.13
N ALA A 872 -23.37 -4.87 19.52
CA ALA A 872 -23.60 -3.47 19.20
C ALA A 872 -23.78 -2.55 20.43
N ASN A 873 -23.89 -3.11 21.62
CA ASN A 873 -24.12 -2.37 22.85
C ASN A 873 -22.83 -1.99 23.58
N SER A 874 -21.67 -2.46 23.12
CA SER A 874 -20.40 -1.99 23.68
C SER A 874 -20.12 -0.56 23.19
N THR A 875 -20.51 0.40 24.00
CA THR A 875 -20.37 1.81 23.70
C THR A 875 -18.98 2.32 24.08
N PHE A 876 -18.30 2.91 23.11
CA PHE A 876 -17.17 3.80 23.36
C PHE A 876 -17.68 5.25 23.30
N TYR A 877 -17.35 6.04 24.29
CA TYR A 877 -17.60 7.48 24.21
C TYR A 877 -16.57 8.12 23.31
N TRP A 878 -17.07 8.78 22.29
CA TRP A 878 -16.22 9.47 21.34
C TRP A 878 -16.53 10.95 21.30
N THR A 879 -15.51 11.75 21.27
CA THR A 879 -15.55 13.18 20.94
C THR A 879 -15.04 13.40 19.55
N PRO A 880 -15.72 14.19 18.71
CA PRO A 880 -15.11 14.64 17.47
C PRO A 880 -13.80 15.34 17.79
N PRO A 881 -12.75 15.11 17.01
CA PRO A 881 -11.53 15.88 17.17
C PRO A 881 -11.86 17.37 17.06
N LEU A 882 -11.38 18.17 18.00
CA LEU A 882 -11.49 19.62 17.93
C LEU A 882 -10.92 20.19 16.64
N MET A 883 -10.09 19.42 15.97
CA MET A 883 -9.48 19.76 14.69
C MET A 883 -10.47 19.83 13.52
N SER A 884 -11.50 18.99 13.48
CA SER A 884 -12.47 19.01 12.37
C SER A 884 -13.35 20.24 12.32
N SER A 885 -13.48 20.97 13.43
CA SER A 885 -14.28 22.19 13.52
C SER A 885 -13.48 23.47 13.79
N ALA A 886 -12.18 23.34 14.07
CA ALA A 886 -11.36 24.46 14.55
C ALA A 886 -10.18 24.82 13.62
N ILE A 887 -9.87 24.03 12.61
CA ILE A 887 -8.93 24.46 11.59
C ILE A 887 -9.77 25.02 10.43
N PRO A 888 -9.85 26.37 10.30
CA PRO A 888 -10.37 26.93 9.08
C PRO A 888 -9.53 26.40 7.92
N ASP A 889 -10.14 26.03 6.84
CA ASP A 889 -9.40 25.78 5.63
C ASP A 889 -8.54 27.01 5.35
N PHE A 890 -7.23 26.88 5.48
CA PHE A 890 -6.30 28.00 5.33
C PHE A 890 -6.38 28.63 3.94
N PHE A 891 -6.92 27.88 2.98
CA PHE A 891 -7.00 28.25 1.59
C PHE A 891 -8.39 28.72 1.17
N ASP A 892 -9.43 28.50 1.99
CA ASP A 892 -10.79 29.01 1.72
C ASP A 892 -11.24 30.07 2.73
N PRO A 893 -11.27 31.34 2.31
CA PRO A 893 -11.73 32.43 3.17
C PRO A 893 -13.19 32.31 3.61
N SER A 894 -14.01 31.50 2.94
CA SER A 894 -15.42 31.35 3.31
C SER A 894 -15.59 30.48 4.54
N THR A 895 -14.64 29.62 4.84
CA THR A 895 -14.66 28.72 6.03
C THR A 895 -14.19 29.43 7.30
N GLN A 896 -13.51 30.57 7.18
CA GLN A 896 -12.95 31.31 8.33
C GLN A 896 -14.01 31.99 9.22
N ASN A 897 -15.25 32.10 8.76
CA ASN A 897 -16.34 32.79 9.46
C ASN A 897 -17.48 31.85 9.91
N GLN A 898 -17.33 30.56 9.80
CA GLN A 898 -18.36 29.63 10.30
C GLN A 898 -18.19 29.43 11.81
N GLU A 899 -19.20 29.82 12.57
CA GLU A 899 -19.26 29.46 13.99
C GLU A 899 -19.33 27.94 14.11
N PRO A 900 -18.51 27.31 15.00
CA PRO A 900 -18.55 25.87 15.19
C PRO A 900 -19.95 25.47 15.66
N GLN A 901 -20.63 24.68 14.84
CA GLN A 901 -21.94 24.13 15.19
C GLN A 901 -21.75 23.16 16.38
N PRO A 902 -22.58 23.26 17.42
CA PRO A 902 -22.53 22.31 18.52
C PRO A 902 -22.87 20.90 17.99
N GLN A 903 -21.88 20.02 17.98
CA GLN A 903 -22.10 18.65 17.54
C GLN A 903 -22.80 17.86 18.62
N ILE A 904 -23.91 17.25 18.27
CA ILE A 904 -24.66 16.37 19.14
C ILE A 904 -23.94 15.01 19.17
N PHE A 905 -23.51 14.61 20.36
CA PHE A 905 -22.86 13.33 20.59
C PHE A 905 -23.90 12.23 20.65
N GLU A 906 -23.87 11.31 19.71
CA GLU A 906 -24.64 10.08 19.78
C GLU A 906 -23.72 8.91 20.10
N GLU A 907 -24.17 8.01 20.96
CA GLU A 907 -23.43 6.81 21.39
C GLU A 907 -23.02 5.91 20.19
N THR A 908 -23.76 5.98 19.09
CA THR A 908 -23.50 5.24 17.86
C THR A 908 -22.25 5.65 17.10
N ARG A 909 -21.71 6.85 17.32
CA ARG A 909 -20.54 7.36 16.59
C ARG A 909 -19.22 6.67 16.96
N ALA A 910 -19.06 6.20 18.19
CA ALA A 910 -17.85 5.51 18.61
C ALA A 910 -17.68 4.16 17.87
N LEU A 911 -18.79 3.47 17.66
CA LEU A 911 -18.80 2.23 16.92
C LEU A 911 -18.45 2.47 15.45
N ALA A 912 -19.01 3.53 14.86
CA ALA A 912 -18.69 3.95 13.52
C ALA A 912 -17.20 4.23 13.31
N LYS A 913 -16.50 4.80 14.30
CA LYS A 913 -15.05 5.03 14.23
C LYS A 913 -14.20 3.77 14.31
N LYS A 914 -14.60 2.80 15.10
CA LYS A 914 -13.96 1.49 15.06
C LYS A 914 -14.10 0.85 13.68
N TYR A 915 -15.24 1.06 13.08
CA TYR A 915 -15.53 0.64 11.73
C TYR A 915 -14.61 1.32 10.72
N VAL A 916 -14.37 2.63 10.84
CA VAL A 916 -13.39 3.36 10.02
C VAL A 916 -12.02 2.69 10.11
N ALA A 917 -11.52 2.43 11.32
CA ALA A 917 -10.21 1.82 11.52
C ALA A 917 -10.09 0.42 10.87
N VAL A 918 -11.17 -0.36 10.85
CA VAL A 918 -11.18 -1.68 10.18
C VAL A 918 -11.05 -1.56 8.66
N HIS A 919 -11.68 -0.56 8.06
CA HIS A 919 -11.66 -0.40 6.60
C HIS A 919 -10.45 0.38 6.09
N GLU A 920 -9.99 1.40 6.81
CA GLU A 920 -8.94 2.30 6.32
C GLU A 920 -7.54 1.68 6.24
N PHE A 921 -7.19 0.74 7.14
CA PHE A 921 -5.86 0.12 7.11
C PHE A 921 -5.75 -0.93 6.01
N THR A 922 -4.83 -0.71 5.09
CA THR A 922 -4.57 -1.58 3.93
C THR A 922 -3.15 -2.13 4.00
N LEU A 923 -2.99 -3.42 3.65
CA LEU A 923 -1.70 -4.07 3.50
C LEU A 923 -1.19 -3.88 2.07
N TYR A 924 -0.02 -3.27 1.94
CA TYR A 924 0.79 -3.25 0.72
C TYR A 924 1.92 -4.26 0.87
N GLY A 925 1.91 -5.30 0.06
CA GLY A 925 2.79 -6.46 0.10
C GLY A 925 2.04 -7.77 -0.13
N ASP A 926 2.78 -8.86 -0.23
CA ASP A 926 2.20 -10.19 -0.41
C ASP A 926 1.44 -10.63 0.86
N PRO A 927 0.13 -10.92 0.80
CA PRO A 927 -0.63 -11.35 1.97
C PRO A 927 -0.17 -12.69 2.55
N ALA A 928 0.49 -13.53 1.76
CA ALA A 928 1.06 -14.80 2.19
C ALA A 928 2.48 -14.68 2.77
N PHE A 929 3.05 -13.48 2.81
CA PHE A 929 4.37 -13.27 3.39
C PHE A 929 4.38 -13.58 4.88
N ASN A 930 5.21 -14.56 5.29
CA ASN A 930 5.40 -14.97 6.68
C ASN A 930 6.83 -14.63 7.14
N PRO A 931 7.07 -13.47 7.78
CA PRO A 931 8.41 -13.06 8.20
C PRO A 931 8.93 -13.85 9.41
N TYR A 932 8.07 -14.49 10.17
CA TYR A 932 8.39 -15.11 11.45
C TYR A 932 8.06 -16.61 11.48
N GLN A 933 8.31 -17.30 10.38
CA GLN A 933 8.17 -18.76 10.35
C GLN A 933 8.86 -19.43 11.55
N PRO A 934 8.34 -20.59 12.02
CA PRO A 934 8.87 -21.24 13.19
C PRO A 934 10.38 -21.36 13.13
N ARG A 935 11.03 -20.93 14.18
CA ARG A 935 12.48 -21.12 14.33
C ARG A 935 12.72 -22.58 14.65
N ASN A 936 13.03 -23.39 13.63
CA ASN A 936 13.45 -24.76 13.81
C ASN A 936 14.82 -24.82 14.49
#